data_44f7574338e5ae69e891c2b557cb36b9
#
_entry.id   44f7574338e5ae69e891c2b557cb36b9
#
_cell.length_a   1.000
_cell.length_b   1.000
_cell.length_c   1.000
_cell.angle_alpha   90.00
_cell.angle_beta   90.00
_cell.angle_gamma   90.00
#
_symmetry.space_group_name_H-M   'P 1'
#
loop_
_entity.id
_entity.type
_entity.pdbx_description
1 polymer ?
#
loop_
_entity_poly.entity_id
_entity_poly.type
_entity_poly.pdbx_seq_one_letter_code
_entity_poly.pdbx_strand_id
1 'polypeptide(L)'
;MSEAPISVNVPMGFVFIKGEDTRRILRDDWGNTPDAVKEVVGMMIPDTTSNVEYLDKAYLISYRTPGHINDDRMSHFSFKKLLQAIQSSQDNSNSIVSWAWTPEYDMTAHRLSLPLMYVTNETDTLFAGRQLIFGKDGLVEIAPVSSLSDLQWVYDHADEIANAITYNEGAAYSDYTGKPENAQYLSVSSFLYDRPNPSAISEVSMAENSPFIPKGWIYIFGVGLGILTILWLAVCFTNSKDETNTSITKISTNVLLRMGVFITIYVLSILLGAFLIWLGIKVTIWALPMMSLYTIILLAEMWCLIGAFGIFLIKPLFQFSVPKNPNRIEINRAEAPDLFELIEETAKSTGVKFPKRVYVSSDVNACVFYNTTFWNIIFPVRKNIEIGLGMLYGLNTMELKAVIAHEFGHFGQNSMKIGSIVSIVYEIIGNLVNRRDFLDQWLVDWQTSNSHWVWRLFGTITAGSIGGVRKIMYKTYVFVQKGFLGLSRQMEYDADNVSADTVGNAIAVSALCKINYVSERFEAYRSLVSSIASSKNLRPSSYWEGYEAFITLCESFDGKNITPIKLMDEQDIVQVASRVQIKNPWLSHPTLSQRISRIKSTNRNVDLPCLTSATEIVPLTVYQDVSDNLFHLTELNQLSSSTNCDYTQLLLEELSERSFPLEQRPFLNRDLSGGFNPNDFDTQKGNGTNPFTEENKKVIEEFDTAISDYRVMVAFRQGELGEKIIRYNDIVYKRKNVPVDQQEQVVNLLSHKVCSIDREVFEFAIACASDKSLIIQAYDNIFYSQFIIEKIKENLFPNRNVLYNELCRVTTRDKNEFNSLQRRLIGYKNAIKEAITQIELERLYPVIHVDMWKRMQDFLDEDLLLDGMSISSEEITDVFSVPDQLVDLYENLAYYSKKVISDTIDGKSPLMAWNNSMALKIQKEETNS
;
A
#
# COMPACT_ATOMS: atom_id res chain seq x y z
N MET A 1 19.22 -31.75 22.79
CA MET A 1 18.75 -31.98 21.41
C MET A 1 19.59 -33.11 20.88
N SER A 2 19.02 -34.19 20.36
CA SER A 2 19.76 -35.27 19.73
C SER A 2 20.45 -34.72 18.49
N GLU A 3 21.76 -34.86 18.40
CA GLU A 3 22.53 -34.56 17.20
C GLU A 3 21.93 -35.41 16.05
N ALA A 4 21.80 -34.83 14.86
CA ALA A 4 21.38 -35.56 13.67
C ALA A 4 22.36 -36.73 13.43
N PRO A 5 21.89 -37.93 13.06
CA PRO A 5 22.75 -39.11 12.92
C PRO A 5 23.46 -39.09 11.56
N ILE A 6 24.17 -38.00 11.26
CA ILE A 6 24.89 -37.77 10.03
C ILE A 6 26.30 -37.25 10.28
N SER A 7 27.20 -37.55 9.36
CA SER A 7 28.57 -37.03 9.29
C SER A 7 28.73 -36.22 8.03
N VAL A 8 29.39 -35.07 8.12
CA VAL A 8 29.66 -34.17 7.00
C VAL A 8 31.17 -34.13 6.73
N ASN A 9 31.56 -34.61 5.57
CA ASN A 9 32.95 -34.53 5.08
C ASN A 9 33.04 -33.30 4.17
N VAL A 10 33.61 -32.21 4.71
CA VAL A 10 33.64 -30.92 3.99
C VAL A 10 34.51 -31.04 2.75
N PRO A 11 33.96 -30.79 1.54
CA PRO A 11 34.73 -30.81 0.29
C PRO A 11 35.79 -29.70 0.25
N MET A 12 36.81 -29.90 -0.59
CA MET A 12 37.86 -28.90 -0.80
C MET A 12 37.22 -27.63 -1.43
N GLY A 13 37.55 -26.45 -0.90
CA GLY A 13 36.93 -25.19 -1.35
C GLY A 13 35.64 -24.81 -0.61
N PHE A 14 35.24 -25.56 0.40
CA PHE A 14 34.07 -25.28 1.22
C PHE A 14 34.42 -25.21 2.71
N VAL A 15 33.55 -24.48 3.45
CA VAL A 15 33.56 -24.41 4.90
C VAL A 15 32.17 -24.80 5.42
N PHE A 16 32.13 -25.62 6.46
CA PHE A 16 30.90 -26.03 7.12
C PHE A 16 30.66 -25.24 8.39
N ILE A 17 29.58 -24.48 8.43
CA ILE A 17 29.10 -23.76 9.62
C ILE A 17 28.16 -24.70 10.37
N LYS A 18 28.47 -24.99 11.66
CA LYS A 18 27.65 -25.90 12.48
C LYS A 18 26.28 -25.33 12.82
N GLY A 19 25.35 -26.25 13.09
CA GLY A 19 23.91 -25.93 13.24
C GLY A 19 23.58 -24.83 14.23
N GLU A 20 24.29 -24.70 15.33
CA GLU A 20 24.00 -23.63 16.32
C GLU A 20 24.36 -22.24 15.76
N ASP A 21 25.52 -22.11 15.16
CA ASP A 21 25.97 -20.90 14.50
C ASP A 21 25.14 -20.63 13.25
N THR A 22 24.81 -21.63 12.46
CA THR A 22 23.91 -21.52 11.31
C THR A 22 22.55 -21.06 11.74
N ARG A 23 21.93 -21.64 12.76
CA ARG A 23 20.62 -21.23 13.28
C ARG A 23 20.65 -19.82 13.82
N ARG A 24 21.75 -19.39 14.44
CA ARG A 24 21.93 -17.99 14.87
C ARG A 24 21.97 -17.07 13.67
N ILE A 25 22.79 -17.36 12.63
CA ILE A 25 22.84 -16.58 11.40
C ILE A 25 21.46 -16.51 10.74
N LEU A 26 20.78 -17.64 10.61
CA LEU A 26 19.46 -17.71 9.99
C LEU A 26 18.43 -16.92 10.79
N ARG A 27 18.45 -16.97 12.10
CA ARG A 27 17.48 -16.32 12.99
C ARG A 27 17.80 -14.84 13.18
N ASP A 28 19.02 -14.52 13.59
CA ASP A 28 19.40 -13.19 14.06
C ASP A 28 19.76 -12.26 12.90
N ASP A 29 20.39 -12.81 11.87
CA ASP A 29 20.87 -12.06 10.72
C ASP A 29 19.91 -12.11 9.51
N TRP A 30 19.27 -13.25 9.30
CA TRP A 30 18.34 -13.44 8.17
C TRP A 30 16.87 -13.35 8.58
N GLY A 31 16.55 -13.23 9.88
CA GLY A 31 15.24 -12.95 10.41
C GLY A 31 14.25 -14.12 10.39
N ASN A 32 14.73 -15.38 10.38
CA ASN A 32 13.87 -16.55 10.46
C ASN A 32 13.26 -16.74 11.83
N THR A 33 12.10 -17.39 11.86
CA THR A 33 11.50 -17.83 13.11
C THR A 33 12.31 -18.98 13.72
N PRO A 34 12.36 -19.11 15.05
CA PRO A 34 13.02 -20.22 15.73
C PRO A 34 12.57 -21.61 15.27
N ASP A 35 11.26 -21.75 14.94
CA ASP A 35 10.71 -23.01 14.45
C ASP A 35 11.16 -23.36 13.04
N ALA A 36 11.33 -22.36 12.16
CA ALA A 36 11.78 -22.54 10.78
C ALA A 36 13.24 -23.05 10.69
N VAL A 37 14.04 -22.78 11.72
CA VAL A 37 15.48 -23.16 11.73
C VAL A 37 15.76 -24.37 12.61
N LYS A 38 14.75 -24.93 13.28
CA LYS A 38 14.87 -25.98 14.29
C LYS A 38 15.53 -27.26 13.74
N GLU A 39 15.21 -27.61 12.49
CA GLU A 39 15.68 -28.82 11.81
C GLU A 39 17.02 -28.61 11.08
N VAL A 40 17.56 -27.38 11.09
CA VAL A 40 18.82 -27.04 10.41
C VAL A 40 20.00 -27.59 11.20
N VAL A 41 20.81 -28.40 10.51
CA VAL A 41 22.02 -29.05 11.05
C VAL A 41 23.26 -28.23 10.77
N GLY A 42 23.30 -27.50 9.67
CA GLY A 42 24.42 -26.67 9.29
C GLY A 42 24.27 -26.05 7.92
N MET A 43 25.29 -25.32 7.52
CA MET A 43 25.36 -24.65 6.23
C MET A 43 26.75 -24.81 5.64
N MET A 44 26.82 -25.14 4.35
CA MET A 44 28.06 -25.24 3.59
C MET A 44 28.20 -24.01 2.71
N ILE A 45 29.33 -23.32 2.83
CA ILE A 45 29.65 -22.10 2.10
C ILE A 45 31.01 -22.23 1.39
N PRO A 46 31.26 -21.52 0.28
CA PRO A 46 32.59 -21.46 -0.32
C PRO A 46 33.64 -20.90 0.65
N ASP A 47 34.85 -21.44 0.64
CA ASP A 47 35.98 -20.98 1.48
C ASP A 47 36.50 -19.58 1.08
N THR A 48 36.16 -19.13 -0.14
CA THR A 48 36.46 -17.79 -0.66
C THR A 48 35.61 -16.69 -0.03
N THR A 49 34.64 -17.07 0.79
CA THR A 49 33.74 -16.13 1.48
C THR A 49 34.47 -15.47 2.64
N SER A 50 35.06 -14.30 2.41
CA SER A 50 35.87 -13.58 3.42
C SER A 50 35.02 -12.91 4.52
N ASN A 51 33.69 -12.77 4.32
CA ASN A 51 32.78 -12.22 5.31
C ASN A 51 31.42 -12.92 5.25
N VAL A 52 31.02 -13.55 6.37
CA VAL A 52 29.73 -14.26 6.51
C VAL A 52 28.51 -13.34 6.38
N GLU A 53 28.71 -12.02 6.53
CA GLU A 53 27.65 -11.02 6.35
C GLU A 53 27.17 -10.90 4.90
N TYR A 54 27.98 -11.33 3.92
CA TYR A 54 27.68 -11.23 2.48
C TYR A 54 27.63 -12.60 1.81
N LEU A 55 26.85 -13.51 2.38
CA LEU A 55 26.65 -14.85 1.81
C LEU A 55 25.80 -14.80 0.55
N ASP A 56 26.49 -14.83 -0.61
CA ASP A 56 25.81 -14.89 -1.91
C ASP A 56 25.44 -16.32 -2.31
N LYS A 57 26.17 -17.32 -1.79
CA LYS A 57 26.07 -18.75 -2.14
C LYS A 57 26.21 -19.61 -0.91
N ALA A 58 25.26 -20.53 -0.71
CA ALA A 58 25.31 -21.49 0.38
C ALA A 58 24.48 -22.74 0.07
N TYR A 59 24.73 -23.82 0.76
CA TYR A 59 23.86 -24.98 0.86
C TYR A 59 23.41 -25.14 2.30
N LEU A 60 22.12 -25.04 2.53
CA LEU A 60 21.50 -25.26 3.82
C LEU A 60 21.21 -26.75 3.99
N ILE A 61 21.65 -27.34 5.11
CA ILE A 61 21.49 -28.76 5.41
C ILE A 61 20.54 -28.87 6.60
N SER A 62 19.44 -29.59 6.41
CA SER A 62 18.44 -29.84 7.44
C SER A 62 18.26 -31.35 7.62
N TYR A 63 17.91 -31.78 8.83
CA TYR A 63 17.55 -33.15 9.12
C TYR A 63 16.13 -33.26 9.66
N ARG A 64 15.33 -34.10 9.01
CA ARG A 64 13.89 -34.30 9.34
C ARG A 64 13.66 -35.77 9.67
N THR A 65 12.73 -36.03 10.56
CA THR A 65 12.35 -37.37 11.02
C THR A 65 10.91 -37.75 10.67
N PRO A 66 10.55 -37.85 9.38
CA PRO A 66 9.22 -38.25 8.94
C PRO A 66 8.94 -39.75 9.13
N GLY A 67 9.90 -40.54 9.62
CA GLY A 67 9.86 -42.01 9.60
C GLY A 67 10.40 -42.58 8.29
N HIS A 68 10.39 -43.89 8.17
CA HIS A 68 10.93 -44.59 6.98
C HIS A 68 10.05 -44.35 5.73
N ILE A 69 10.73 -44.04 4.63
CA ILE A 69 10.11 -43.76 3.32
C ILE A 69 10.60 -44.86 2.36
N ASN A 70 9.66 -45.72 1.90
CA ASN A 70 9.98 -46.77 0.95
C ASN A 70 10.22 -46.22 -0.46
N ASP A 71 11.34 -46.59 -1.10
CA ASP A 71 11.71 -46.12 -2.42
C ASP A 71 11.67 -47.23 -3.52
N ASP A 72 11.26 -48.46 -3.20
CA ASP A 72 11.19 -49.60 -4.11
C ASP A 72 10.42 -49.29 -5.43
N ARG A 73 9.53 -48.31 -5.45
CA ARG A 73 8.70 -47.99 -6.61
C ARG A 73 9.20 -46.76 -7.41
N MET A 74 10.44 -46.30 -7.16
CA MET A 74 10.99 -45.12 -7.85
C MET A 74 11.20 -45.34 -9.34
N SER A 75 11.43 -46.56 -9.79
CA SER A 75 11.52 -46.92 -11.22
C SER A 75 10.24 -46.59 -12.02
N HIS A 76 9.10 -46.46 -11.36
CA HIS A 76 7.80 -46.12 -11.95
C HIS A 76 7.34 -44.69 -11.60
N PHE A 77 8.19 -43.92 -10.97
CA PHE A 77 7.87 -42.53 -10.55
C PHE A 77 7.95 -41.59 -11.74
N SER A 78 6.92 -40.75 -11.89
CA SER A 78 6.82 -39.80 -13.01
C SER A 78 7.05 -38.36 -12.53
N PHE A 79 8.25 -37.83 -12.74
CA PHE A 79 8.57 -36.43 -12.48
C PHE A 79 7.66 -35.46 -13.27
N LYS A 80 7.19 -35.87 -14.45
CA LYS A 80 6.22 -35.08 -15.23
C LYS A 80 4.90 -34.93 -14.50
N LYS A 81 4.39 -36.01 -13.86
CA LYS A 81 3.15 -35.93 -13.05
C LYS A 81 3.34 -35.13 -11.78
N LEU A 82 4.52 -35.23 -11.15
CA LEU A 82 4.85 -34.39 -9.98
C LEU A 82 4.86 -32.92 -10.36
N LEU A 83 5.51 -32.53 -11.47
CA LEU A 83 5.51 -31.17 -11.95
C LEU A 83 4.10 -30.66 -12.25
N GLN A 84 3.29 -31.46 -12.91
CA GLN A 84 1.88 -31.14 -13.20
C GLN A 84 1.06 -30.96 -11.92
N ALA A 85 1.30 -31.78 -10.89
CA ALA A 85 0.65 -31.63 -9.60
C ALA A 85 1.07 -30.34 -8.89
N ILE A 86 2.35 -29.99 -8.93
CA ILE A 86 2.87 -28.73 -8.40
C ILE A 86 2.27 -27.54 -9.19
N GLN A 87 2.26 -27.61 -10.52
CA GLN A 87 1.65 -26.60 -11.38
C GLN A 87 0.14 -26.44 -11.13
N SER A 88 -0.58 -27.53 -10.93
CA SER A 88 -2.03 -27.52 -10.67
C SER A 88 -2.40 -27.07 -9.25
N SER A 89 -1.48 -27.14 -8.30
CA SER A 89 -1.67 -26.62 -6.94
C SER A 89 -1.46 -25.11 -6.84
N GLN A 90 -0.98 -24.47 -7.91
CA GLN A 90 -0.79 -23.02 -7.98
C GLN A 90 -2.00 -22.38 -8.66
N ASP A 91 -3.02 -22.00 -7.87
CA ASP A 91 -4.16 -21.23 -8.37
C ASP A 91 -3.74 -19.81 -8.75
N ASN A 92 -3.94 -19.44 -10.03
CA ASN A 92 -3.94 -18.08 -10.58
C ASN A 92 -2.72 -17.17 -10.30
N SER A 93 -1.56 -17.70 -9.93
CA SER A 93 -0.33 -16.94 -10.12
C SER A 93 0.12 -17.10 -11.57
N ASN A 94 0.45 -16.01 -12.26
CA ASN A 94 1.13 -16.02 -13.56
C ASN A 94 2.53 -16.68 -13.48
N SER A 95 2.81 -17.48 -12.46
CA SER A 95 4.10 -18.14 -12.26
C SER A 95 4.11 -19.47 -13.00
N ILE A 96 5.05 -19.62 -13.91
CA ILE A 96 5.34 -20.89 -14.58
C ILE A 96 6.31 -21.67 -13.71
N VAL A 97 5.92 -22.87 -13.27
CA VAL A 97 6.79 -23.80 -12.56
C VAL A 97 7.42 -24.75 -13.54
N SER A 98 8.70 -24.88 -13.49
CA SER A 98 9.48 -25.78 -14.35
C SER A 98 10.64 -26.43 -13.60
N TRP A 99 11.28 -27.40 -14.22
CA TRP A 99 12.56 -27.90 -13.76
C TRP A 99 13.69 -27.02 -14.33
N ALA A 100 14.64 -26.65 -13.50
CA ALA A 100 15.84 -25.93 -13.92
C ALA A 100 16.77 -26.87 -14.73
N TRP A 101 16.82 -28.13 -14.31
CA TRP A 101 17.44 -29.25 -15.06
C TRP A 101 16.65 -30.52 -14.78
N THR A 102 17.07 -31.66 -15.38
CA THR A 102 16.33 -32.91 -15.24
C THR A 102 16.37 -33.41 -13.79
N PRO A 103 15.21 -33.59 -13.12
CA PRO A 103 15.19 -34.21 -11.79
C PRO A 103 15.61 -35.68 -11.89
N GLU A 104 16.33 -36.16 -10.89
CA GLU A 104 16.95 -37.49 -10.89
C GLU A 104 16.76 -38.19 -9.54
N TYR A 105 16.71 -39.48 -9.57
CA TYR A 105 16.74 -40.31 -8.39
C TYR A 105 17.87 -41.33 -8.50
N ASP A 106 18.82 -41.29 -7.54
CA ASP A 106 19.90 -42.25 -7.40
C ASP A 106 19.48 -43.38 -6.44
N MET A 107 19.24 -44.58 -7.01
CA MET A 107 18.83 -45.76 -6.26
C MET A 107 19.94 -46.31 -5.33
N THR A 108 21.21 -46.00 -5.60
CA THR A 108 22.33 -46.48 -4.80
C THR A 108 22.63 -45.58 -3.61
N ALA A 109 22.44 -44.31 -3.79
CA ALA A 109 22.57 -43.30 -2.75
C ALA A 109 21.25 -42.96 -2.02
N HIS A 110 20.11 -43.56 -2.43
CA HIS A 110 18.77 -43.26 -1.96
C HIS A 110 18.49 -41.73 -1.96
N ARG A 111 18.86 -41.07 -3.05
CA ARG A 111 18.89 -39.62 -3.18
C ARG A 111 17.96 -39.15 -4.30
N LEU A 112 17.08 -38.18 -3.94
CA LEU A 112 16.16 -37.54 -4.85
C LEU A 112 16.57 -36.08 -5.09
N SER A 113 16.84 -35.72 -6.34
CA SER A 113 17.11 -34.33 -6.77
C SER A 113 15.89 -33.71 -7.43
N LEU A 114 15.39 -32.58 -6.89
CA LEU A 114 14.23 -31.84 -7.33
C LEU A 114 14.61 -30.38 -7.63
N PRO A 115 15.17 -30.06 -8.81
CA PRO A 115 15.59 -28.71 -9.17
C PRO A 115 14.43 -27.85 -9.65
N LEU A 116 13.54 -27.44 -8.75
CA LEU A 116 12.38 -26.62 -9.05
C LEU A 116 12.76 -25.18 -9.32
N MET A 117 12.11 -24.59 -10.32
CA MET A 117 12.25 -23.20 -10.68
C MET A 117 10.85 -22.58 -10.86
N TYR A 118 10.61 -21.43 -10.26
CA TYR A 118 9.38 -20.66 -10.34
C TYR A 118 9.66 -19.36 -11.12
N VAL A 119 9.01 -19.19 -12.26
CA VAL A 119 9.09 -17.98 -13.08
C VAL A 119 7.79 -17.21 -12.88
N THR A 120 7.82 -16.10 -12.18
CA THR A 120 6.63 -15.30 -11.87
C THR A 120 6.29 -14.29 -12.96
N ASN A 121 7.29 -13.76 -13.67
CA ASN A 121 7.18 -12.90 -14.87
C ASN A 121 8.51 -12.99 -15.63
N GLU A 122 8.63 -12.34 -16.81
CA GLU A 122 9.83 -12.38 -17.65
C GLU A 122 11.16 -12.01 -16.94
N THR A 123 11.07 -11.36 -15.77
CA THR A 123 12.25 -10.87 -15.03
C THR A 123 12.42 -11.44 -13.60
N ASP A 124 11.43 -12.16 -13.04
CA ASP A 124 11.49 -12.73 -11.68
C ASP A 124 11.41 -14.25 -11.71
N THR A 125 12.56 -14.87 -11.56
CA THR A 125 12.70 -16.31 -11.44
C THR A 125 13.29 -16.66 -10.08
N LEU A 126 12.66 -17.60 -9.37
CA LEU A 126 13.13 -18.13 -8.09
C LEU A 126 13.57 -19.58 -8.29
N PHE A 127 14.79 -19.92 -7.90
CA PHE A 127 15.25 -21.30 -7.83
C PHE A 127 14.96 -21.87 -6.42
N ALA A 128 14.21 -22.95 -6.37
CA ALA A 128 13.84 -23.67 -5.15
C ALA A 128 14.24 -25.15 -5.25
N GLY A 129 15.48 -25.39 -5.67
CA GLY A 129 16.02 -26.74 -5.79
C GLY A 129 16.22 -27.41 -4.43
N ARG A 130 16.05 -28.72 -4.37
CA ARG A 130 16.26 -29.53 -3.18
C ARG A 130 16.85 -30.87 -3.56
N GLN A 131 17.76 -31.35 -2.69
CA GLN A 131 18.17 -32.75 -2.70
C GLN A 131 17.74 -33.41 -1.38
N LEU A 132 17.10 -34.55 -1.47
CA LEU A 132 16.62 -35.34 -0.34
C LEU A 132 17.40 -36.66 -0.30
N ILE A 133 18.11 -36.90 0.80
CA ILE A 133 18.81 -38.16 1.02
C ILE A 133 18.07 -38.96 2.09
N PHE A 134 17.50 -40.08 1.73
CA PHE A 134 16.69 -40.89 2.64
C PHE A 134 17.59 -41.74 3.53
N GLY A 135 17.22 -41.80 4.82
CA GLY A 135 17.82 -42.64 5.84
C GLY A 135 16.82 -43.66 6.38
N LYS A 136 17.20 -44.33 7.47
CA LYS A 136 16.38 -45.33 8.15
C LYS A 136 15.02 -44.82 8.62
N ASP A 137 15.01 -43.74 9.38
CA ASP A 137 13.82 -43.15 10.02
C ASP A 137 13.73 -41.65 9.80
N GLY A 138 14.55 -41.12 8.91
CA GLY A 138 14.69 -39.71 8.64
C GLY A 138 15.23 -39.41 7.25
N LEU A 139 15.29 -38.13 6.91
CA LEU A 139 15.91 -37.66 5.67
C LEU A 139 16.76 -36.41 5.92
N VAL A 140 17.79 -36.27 5.10
CA VAL A 140 18.54 -35.01 4.96
C VAL A 140 18.01 -34.25 3.78
N GLU A 141 17.69 -32.97 4.00
CA GLU A 141 17.31 -32.03 2.95
C GLU A 141 18.44 -31.02 2.75
N ILE A 142 18.92 -30.90 1.52
CA ILE A 142 19.95 -29.95 1.11
C ILE A 142 19.27 -28.93 0.20
N ALA A 143 19.23 -27.68 0.64
CA ALA A 143 18.60 -26.58 -0.09
C ALA A 143 19.67 -25.52 -0.45
N PRO A 144 19.97 -25.31 -1.74
CA PRO A 144 20.88 -24.25 -2.14
C PRO A 144 20.23 -22.88 -1.95
N VAL A 145 21.06 -21.93 -1.55
CA VAL A 145 20.72 -20.52 -1.44
C VAL A 145 21.69 -19.76 -2.35
N SER A 146 21.18 -19.23 -3.46
CA SER A 146 22.01 -18.50 -4.42
C SER A 146 21.17 -17.53 -5.24
N SER A 147 21.84 -16.60 -5.94
CA SER A 147 21.23 -15.81 -6.99
C SER A 147 21.01 -16.66 -8.25
N LEU A 148 20.15 -16.21 -9.17
CA LEU A 148 19.96 -16.88 -10.46
C LEU A 148 21.21 -16.85 -11.34
N SER A 149 22.04 -15.82 -11.21
CA SER A 149 23.33 -15.75 -11.91
C SER A 149 24.30 -16.87 -11.50
N ASP A 150 24.09 -17.46 -10.33
CA ASP A 150 24.92 -18.52 -9.75
C ASP A 150 24.32 -19.91 -9.88
N LEU A 151 23.29 -20.06 -10.72
CA LEU A 151 22.58 -21.34 -10.90
C LEU A 151 23.53 -22.44 -11.44
N GLN A 152 24.45 -22.06 -12.32
CA GLN A 152 25.47 -22.99 -12.84
C GLN A 152 26.39 -23.46 -11.70
N TRP A 153 26.80 -22.59 -10.82
CA TRP A 153 27.60 -22.98 -9.65
C TRP A 153 26.83 -23.96 -8.73
N VAL A 154 25.51 -23.74 -8.53
CA VAL A 154 24.65 -24.68 -7.79
C VAL A 154 24.62 -26.05 -8.49
N TYR A 155 24.46 -26.07 -9.80
CA TYR A 155 24.43 -27.31 -10.57
C TYR A 155 25.77 -28.10 -10.46
N ASP A 156 26.90 -27.39 -10.62
CA ASP A 156 28.24 -28.02 -10.67
C ASP A 156 28.64 -28.62 -9.31
N HIS A 157 28.14 -28.07 -8.19
CA HIS A 157 28.53 -28.53 -6.84
C HIS A 157 27.45 -29.35 -6.12
N ALA A 158 26.26 -29.47 -6.68
CA ALA A 158 25.11 -30.12 -6.02
C ALA A 158 25.43 -31.57 -5.59
N ASP A 159 26.06 -32.35 -6.48
CA ASP A 159 26.42 -33.75 -6.22
C ASP A 159 27.61 -33.87 -5.25
N GLU A 160 28.59 -32.98 -5.34
CA GLU A 160 29.71 -32.94 -4.44
C GLU A 160 29.25 -32.69 -3.00
N ILE A 161 28.35 -31.71 -2.80
CA ILE A 161 27.80 -31.43 -1.48
C ILE A 161 26.94 -32.59 -0.96
N ALA A 162 26.12 -33.20 -1.80
CA ALA A 162 25.31 -34.35 -1.39
C ALA A 162 26.17 -35.58 -1.00
N ASN A 163 27.22 -35.85 -1.75
CA ASN A 163 28.15 -36.95 -1.45
C ASN A 163 29.00 -36.69 -0.22
N ALA A 164 29.13 -35.43 0.21
CA ALA A 164 29.81 -35.03 1.43
C ALA A 164 29.06 -35.43 2.72
N ILE A 165 27.78 -35.79 2.59
CA ILE A 165 26.92 -36.12 3.74
C ILE A 165 26.69 -37.64 3.76
N THR A 166 26.98 -38.25 4.88
CA THR A 166 26.79 -39.69 5.12
C THR A 166 26.04 -39.93 6.40
N TYR A 167 25.19 -40.95 6.42
CA TYR A 167 24.57 -41.41 7.65
C TYR A 167 25.54 -42.16 8.54
N ASN A 168 25.44 -41.97 9.83
CA ASN A 168 26.19 -42.71 10.82
C ASN A 168 25.71 -44.17 10.86
N GLU A 169 26.55 -45.06 11.37
CA GLU A 169 26.22 -46.49 11.51
C GLU A 169 24.92 -46.71 12.27
N GLY A 170 24.01 -47.50 11.71
CA GLY A 170 22.69 -47.80 12.25
C GLY A 170 21.57 -46.77 11.83
N ALA A 171 21.89 -45.72 11.06
CA ALA A 171 20.96 -44.72 10.59
C ALA A 171 20.81 -44.63 9.07
N ALA A 172 21.62 -45.38 8.33
CA ALA A 172 21.55 -45.44 6.88
C ALA A 172 20.25 -46.10 6.40
N TYR A 173 19.82 -45.80 5.16
CA TYR A 173 18.63 -46.40 4.56
C TYR A 173 18.59 -47.92 4.63
N SER A 174 19.72 -48.58 4.37
CA SER A 174 19.93 -50.01 4.45
C SER A 174 19.80 -50.61 5.86
N ASP A 175 19.85 -49.78 6.90
CA ASP A 175 19.74 -50.25 8.30
C ASP A 175 18.27 -50.41 8.75
N TYR A 176 17.30 -50.12 7.86
CA TYR A 176 15.90 -50.37 8.12
C TYR A 176 15.58 -51.85 8.07
N THR A 177 15.19 -52.40 9.21
CA THR A 177 14.91 -53.84 9.36
C THR A 177 13.40 -54.16 9.33
N GLY A 178 12.59 -53.11 9.19
CA GLY A 178 11.12 -53.29 9.10
C GLY A 178 10.69 -53.86 7.75
N LYS A 179 9.49 -54.42 7.66
CA LYS A 179 8.95 -54.82 6.38
C LYS A 179 8.53 -53.58 5.59
N PRO A 180 8.69 -53.56 4.24
CA PRO A 180 8.29 -52.40 3.40
C PRO A 180 6.85 -51.92 3.61
N GLU A 181 5.94 -52.86 3.91
CA GLU A 181 4.54 -52.61 4.20
C GLU A 181 4.32 -51.88 5.52
N ASN A 182 5.28 -51.85 6.43
CA ASN A 182 5.24 -51.15 7.72
C ASN A 182 5.96 -49.78 7.69
N ALA A 183 6.48 -49.38 6.53
CA ALA A 183 7.11 -48.07 6.37
C ALA A 183 6.09 -46.95 6.66
N GLN A 184 6.56 -45.87 7.25
CA GLN A 184 5.71 -44.70 7.50
C GLN A 184 5.12 -44.14 6.21
N TYR A 185 5.90 -44.21 5.13
CA TYR A 185 5.43 -43.90 3.78
C TYR A 185 5.71 -45.08 2.84
N LEU A 186 4.66 -45.62 2.23
CA LEU A 186 4.71 -46.76 1.31
C LEU A 186 5.42 -46.48 -0.01
N SER A 187 5.72 -45.24 -0.31
CA SER A 187 6.47 -44.82 -1.47
C SER A 187 6.95 -43.37 -1.32
N VAL A 188 7.98 -42.99 -2.05
CA VAL A 188 8.44 -41.61 -2.16
C VAL A 188 7.29 -40.70 -2.67
N SER A 189 6.46 -41.18 -3.56
CA SER A 189 5.24 -40.49 -4.00
C SER A 189 4.29 -40.20 -2.84
N SER A 190 4.04 -41.16 -1.94
CA SER A 190 3.18 -40.94 -0.79
C SER A 190 3.77 -39.94 0.20
N PHE A 191 5.09 -39.90 0.34
CA PHE A 191 5.80 -38.89 1.11
C PHE A 191 5.68 -37.49 0.49
N LEU A 192 5.96 -37.33 -0.80
CA LEU A 192 5.89 -36.05 -1.50
C LEU A 192 4.46 -35.46 -1.54
N TYR A 193 3.43 -36.29 -1.45
CA TYR A 193 2.02 -35.90 -1.40
C TYR A 193 1.46 -35.95 0.03
N ASP A 194 2.31 -36.08 1.05
CA ASP A 194 1.94 -36.18 2.47
C ASP A 194 0.81 -37.17 2.74
N ARG A 195 0.98 -38.40 2.27
CA ARG A 195 0.05 -39.52 2.45
C ARG A 195 0.71 -40.65 3.24
N PRO A 196 0.77 -40.55 4.58
CA PRO A 196 1.37 -41.60 5.41
C PRO A 196 0.56 -42.88 5.34
N ASN A 197 1.25 -43.96 5.67
CA ASN A 197 0.68 -45.30 5.64
C ASN A 197 -0.38 -45.48 6.76
N PRO A 198 -1.64 -45.75 6.41
CA PRO A 198 -2.69 -45.95 7.45
C PRO A 198 -2.40 -47.14 8.38
N SER A 199 -1.66 -48.14 7.94
CA SER A 199 -1.31 -49.33 8.72
C SER A 199 -0.20 -49.07 9.74
N ALA A 200 0.64 -48.09 9.52
CA ALA A 200 1.69 -47.70 10.48
C ALA A 200 1.12 -46.88 11.65
N ILE A 201 -0.10 -46.36 11.51
CA ILE A 201 -0.79 -45.52 12.51
C ILE A 201 -1.71 -46.35 13.41
N SER A 202 -1.97 -47.63 13.11
CA SER A 202 -2.96 -48.46 13.81
C SER A 202 -2.37 -49.40 14.84
N GLU A 203 -2.13 -48.88 16.04
CA GLU A 203 -2.40 -49.57 17.28
C GLU A 203 -3.20 -48.64 18.21
N VAL A 204 -4.42 -48.27 17.80
CA VAL A 204 -5.45 -47.78 18.72
C VAL A 204 -6.77 -48.47 18.37
N SER A 205 -7.14 -49.40 19.24
CA SER A 205 -8.39 -50.14 19.35
C SER A 205 -9.60 -49.59 18.60
N MET A 206 -10.22 -50.46 17.75
CA MET A 206 -11.63 -50.36 17.42
C MET A 206 -12.44 -50.61 18.70
N ALA A 207 -12.99 -49.58 19.26
CA ALA A 207 -14.00 -49.61 20.31
C ALA A 207 -15.31 -49.04 19.76
N GLU A 208 -16.33 -49.86 19.97
CA GLU A 208 -17.75 -49.73 19.76
C GLU A 208 -18.36 -48.34 19.89
N ASN A 209 -19.38 -48.09 19.06
CA ASN A 209 -20.38 -47.01 19.20
C ASN A 209 -19.85 -45.61 19.44
N SER A 210 -19.28 -45.02 18.38
CA SER A 210 -18.97 -43.60 18.45
C SER A 210 -20.27 -42.78 18.33
N PRO A 211 -20.48 -41.77 19.20
CA PRO A 211 -21.56 -40.82 19.04
C PRO A 211 -21.44 -40.11 17.69
N PHE A 212 -22.57 -39.67 17.11
CA PHE A 212 -22.67 -39.03 15.80
C PHE A 212 -21.60 -37.91 15.59
N ILE A 213 -21.20 -37.26 16.71
CA ILE A 213 -20.07 -36.32 16.77
C ILE A 213 -19.01 -36.94 17.71
N PRO A 214 -17.78 -37.24 17.22
CA PRO A 214 -16.70 -37.72 18.05
C PRO A 214 -16.37 -36.75 19.19
N LYS A 215 -16.18 -37.25 20.40
CA LYS A 215 -15.79 -36.43 21.56
C LYS A 215 -14.54 -35.59 21.28
N GLY A 216 -13.61 -36.06 20.44
CA GLY A 216 -12.41 -35.32 20.04
C GLY A 216 -12.69 -33.94 19.41
N TRP A 217 -13.73 -33.82 18.57
CA TRP A 217 -14.12 -32.55 18.00
C TRP A 217 -14.65 -31.55 19.02
N ILE A 218 -15.39 -32.05 20.03
CA ILE A 218 -15.89 -31.22 21.14
C ILE A 218 -14.71 -30.69 21.96
N TYR A 219 -13.68 -31.52 22.22
CA TYR A 219 -12.47 -31.06 22.92
C TYR A 219 -11.67 -30.04 22.10
N ILE A 220 -11.48 -30.27 20.78
CA ILE A 220 -10.77 -29.34 19.91
C ILE A 220 -11.44 -27.96 19.93
N PHE A 221 -12.75 -27.90 19.71
CA PHE A 221 -13.48 -26.63 19.73
C PHE A 221 -13.55 -26.02 21.13
N GLY A 222 -13.69 -26.84 22.18
CA GLY A 222 -13.68 -26.38 23.59
C GLY A 222 -12.34 -25.78 23.98
N VAL A 223 -11.23 -26.45 23.67
CA VAL A 223 -9.86 -25.92 23.88
C VAL A 223 -9.63 -24.64 23.08
N GLY A 224 -10.03 -24.61 21.80
CA GLY A 224 -9.92 -23.43 20.97
C GLY A 224 -10.69 -22.22 21.53
N LEU A 225 -11.91 -22.43 22.03
CA LEU A 225 -12.71 -21.40 22.70
C LEU A 225 -12.05 -20.93 24.00
N GLY A 226 -11.49 -21.88 24.78
CA GLY A 226 -10.72 -21.57 26.00
C GLY A 226 -9.50 -20.68 25.68
N ILE A 227 -8.72 -21.02 24.66
CA ILE A 227 -7.60 -20.20 24.18
C ILE A 227 -8.07 -18.81 23.76
N LEU A 228 -9.16 -18.70 23.00
CA LEU A 228 -9.74 -17.43 22.59
C LEU A 228 -10.12 -16.56 23.78
N THR A 229 -10.72 -17.17 24.81
CA THR A 229 -11.14 -16.47 26.04
C THR A 229 -9.92 -15.94 26.80
N ILE A 230 -8.88 -16.76 26.95
CA ILE A 230 -7.63 -16.38 27.63
C ILE A 230 -6.93 -15.24 26.85
N LEU A 231 -6.80 -15.37 25.52
CA LEU A 231 -6.21 -14.35 24.69
C LEU A 231 -7.00 -13.04 24.73
N TRP A 232 -8.32 -13.11 24.70
CA TRP A 232 -9.19 -11.92 24.80
C TRP A 232 -9.04 -11.23 26.16
N LEU A 233 -9.04 -11.97 27.25
CA LEU A 233 -8.78 -11.42 28.60
C LEU A 233 -7.39 -10.80 28.68
N ALA A 234 -6.35 -11.46 28.14
CA ALA A 234 -5.00 -10.93 28.11
C ALA A 234 -4.93 -9.61 27.33
N VAL A 235 -5.62 -9.49 26.18
CA VAL A 235 -5.74 -8.22 25.44
C VAL A 235 -6.41 -7.14 26.29
N CYS A 236 -7.46 -7.46 27.03
CA CYS A 236 -8.13 -6.49 27.93
C CYS A 236 -7.17 -5.97 29.01
N PHE A 237 -6.35 -6.84 29.60
CA PHE A 237 -5.36 -6.45 30.63
C PHE A 237 -4.18 -5.65 30.05
N THR A 238 -3.77 -5.91 28.81
CA THR A 238 -2.66 -5.19 28.17
C THR A 238 -3.08 -3.90 27.47
N ASN A 239 -4.40 -3.68 27.31
CA ASN A 239 -4.95 -2.50 26.66
C ASN A 239 -4.74 -1.28 27.56
N SER A 240 -3.76 -0.42 27.26
CA SER A 240 -3.55 0.83 28.02
C SER A 240 -4.35 1.96 27.36
N LYS A 241 -4.89 2.87 28.19
CA LYS A 241 -5.60 4.07 27.70
C LYS A 241 -4.66 5.13 27.17
N ASP A 242 -3.39 5.14 27.59
CA ASP A 242 -2.36 6.09 27.17
C ASP A 242 -1.23 5.39 26.42
N GLU A 243 -1.21 5.55 25.11
CA GLU A 243 -0.18 4.99 24.22
C GLU A 243 1.16 5.72 24.37
N THR A 244 1.16 6.99 24.75
CA THR A 244 2.36 7.84 24.84
C THR A 244 3.35 7.45 25.93
N ASN A 245 2.88 6.79 26.99
CA ASN A 245 3.69 6.37 28.13
C ASN A 245 3.82 4.84 28.27
N THR A 246 3.38 4.08 27.29
CA THR A 246 3.38 2.62 27.36
C THR A 246 4.65 2.05 26.76
N SER A 247 5.33 1.12 27.44
CA SER A 247 6.55 0.50 26.90
C SER A 247 6.25 -0.30 25.64
N ILE A 248 7.17 -0.28 24.68
CA ILE A 248 7.09 -1.01 23.39
C ILE A 248 6.74 -2.47 23.58
N THR A 249 7.33 -3.10 24.61
CA THR A 249 7.05 -4.50 24.95
C THR A 249 5.57 -4.73 25.25
N LYS A 250 4.90 -3.81 25.92
CA LYS A 250 3.47 -3.94 26.25
C LYS A 250 2.59 -3.77 25.00
N ILE A 251 2.94 -2.83 24.13
CA ILE A 251 2.24 -2.61 22.84
C ILE A 251 2.43 -3.82 21.94
N SER A 252 3.67 -4.31 21.79
CA SER A 252 3.99 -5.49 20.98
C SER A 252 3.24 -6.73 21.47
N THR A 253 3.22 -6.95 22.80
CA THR A 253 2.51 -8.06 23.40
C THR A 253 1.01 -7.97 23.12
N ASN A 254 0.42 -6.76 23.20
CA ASN A 254 -1.00 -6.56 22.88
C ASN A 254 -1.31 -6.91 21.41
N VAL A 255 -0.43 -6.51 20.48
CA VAL A 255 -0.58 -6.85 19.06
C VAL A 255 -0.47 -8.35 18.84
N LEU A 256 0.53 -9.01 19.44
CA LEU A 256 0.71 -10.45 19.34
C LEU A 256 -0.50 -11.22 19.90
N LEU A 257 -1.06 -10.77 21.02
CA LEU A 257 -2.27 -11.37 21.60
C LEU A 257 -3.48 -11.22 20.66
N ARG A 258 -3.68 -10.06 20.06
CA ARG A 258 -4.73 -9.82 19.06
C ARG A 258 -4.55 -10.68 17.82
N MET A 259 -3.33 -10.87 17.38
CA MET A 259 -2.99 -11.79 16.28
C MET A 259 -3.27 -13.24 16.68
N GLY A 260 -2.92 -13.62 17.91
CA GLY A 260 -3.25 -14.94 18.45
C GLY A 260 -4.76 -15.22 18.39
N VAL A 261 -5.58 -14.24 18.73
CA VAL A 261 -7.05 -14.34 18.58
C VAL A 261 -7.44 -14.60 17.12
N PHE A 262 -6.88 -13.84 16.17
CA PHE A 262 -7.17 -14.05 14.75
C PHE A 262 -6.71 -15.43 14.27
N ILE A 263 -5.47 -15.81 14.54
CA ILE A 263 -4.92 -17.11 14.12
C ILE A 263 -5.77 -18.25 14.69
N THR A 264 -6.17 -18.15 15.94
CA THR A 264 -7.02 -19.18 16.58
C THR A 264 -8.39 -19.26 15.89
N ILE A 265 -9.04 -18.13 15.58
CA ILE A 265 -10.31 -18.11 14.85
C ILE A 265 -10.14 -18.72 13.45
N TYR A 266 -9.04 -18.39 12.75
CA TYR A 266 -8.78 -18.90 11.43
C TYR A 266 -8.51 -20.42 11.43
N VAL A 267 -7.70 -20.90 12.35
CA VAL A 267 -7.46 -22.35 12.54
C VAL A 267 -8.74 -23.08 12.89
N LEU A 268 -9.56 -22.54 13.81
CA LEU A 268 -10.87 -23.11 14.13
C LEU A 268 -11.80 -23.15 12.92
N SER A 269 -11.75 -22.16 12.05
CA SER A 269 -12.53 -22.14 10.80
C SER A 269 -12.07 -23.25 9.83
N ILE A 270 -10.75 -23.48 9.70
CA ILE A 270 -10.21 -24.59 8.90
C ILE A 270 -10.62 -25.95 9.50
N LEU A 271 -10.53 -26.10 10.83
CA LEU A 271 -10.95 -27.30 11.53
C LEU A 271 -12.45 -27.54 11.38
N LEU A 272 -13.26 -26.47 11.35
CA LEU A 272 -14.69 -26.56 11.03
C LEU A 272 -14.89 -27.07 9.59
N GLY A 273 -14.13 -26.60 8.63
CA GLY A 273 -14.14 -27.11 7.26
C GLY A 273 -13.80 -28.59 7.19
N ALA A 274 -12.75 -29.02 7.88
CA ALA A 274 -12.38 -30.45 7.98
C ALA A 274 -13.46 -31.29 8.66
N PHE A 275 -14.10 -30.76 9.72
CA PHE A 275 -15.24 -31.37 10.36
C PHE A 275 -16.44 -31.54 9.43
N LEU A 276 -16.75 -30.52 8.62
CA LEU A 276 -17.83 -30.58 7.62
C LEU A 276 -17.55 -31.63 6.55
N ILE A 277 -16.30 -31.78 6.09
CA ILE A 277 -15.87 -32.84 5.15
C ILE A 277 -16.10 -34.21 5.79
N TRP A 278 -15.64 -34.41 7.03
CA TRP A 278 -15.82 -35.63 7.74
C TRP A 278 -17.33 -35.97 7.92
N LEU A 279 -18.14 -34.98 8.31
CA LEU A 279 -19.59 -35.11 8.46
C LEU A 279 -20.25 -35.45 7.11
N GLY A 280 -19.82 -34.79 6.03
CA GLY A 280 -20.28 -35.07 4.67
C GLY A 280 -20.02 -36.49 4.24
N ILE A 281 -18.84 -37.06 4.55
CA ILE A 281 -18.52 -38.48 4.31
C ILE A 281 -19.50 -39.39 5.10
N LYS A 282 -19.73 -39.11 6.38
CA LYS A 282 -20.68 -39.89 7.21
C LYS A 282 -22.10 -39.85 6.69
N VAL A 283 -22.59 -38.66 6.30
CA VAL A 283 -23.91 -38.49 5.69
C VAL A 283 -24.02 -39.23 4.37
N THR A 284 -22.96 -39.18 3.53
CA THR A 284 -22.92 -39.90 2.24
C THR A 284 -23.02 -41.42 2.48
N ILE A 285 -22.22 -41.97 3.41
CA ILE A 285 -22.26 -43.41 3.75
C ILE A 285 -23.65 -43.81 4.31
N TRP A 286 -24.22 -42.95 5.14
CA TRP A 286 -25.56 -43.21 5.71
C TRP A 286 -26.65 -43.17 4.64
N ALA A 287 -26.54 -42.32 3.64
CA ALA A 287 -27.51 -42.20 2.56
C ALA A 287 -27.38 -43.28 1.46
N LEU A 288 -26.22 -44.00 1.40
CA LEU A 288 -25.99 -45.07 0.38
C LEU A 288 -27.14 -46.07 0.26
N PRO A 289 -27.78 -46.59 1.34
CA PRO A 289 -28.89 -47.52 1.22
C PRO A 289 -30.20 -46.89 0.69
N MET A 290 -30.29 -45.55 0.67
CA MET A 290 -31.49 -44.78 0.32
C MET A 290 -31.30 -44.06 -1.07
N MET A 291 -30.49 -44.63 -1.96
CA MET A 291 -30.14 -43.97 -3.24
C MET A 291 -31.37 -43.85 -4.12
N SER A 292 -31.77 -42.59 -4.30
CA SER A 292 -32.72 -42.12 -5.30
C SER A 292 -32.13 -40.95 -6.07
N LEU A 293 -32.73 -40.56 -7.19
CA LEU A 293 -32.27 -39.40 -7.93
C LEU A 293 -32.21 -38.14 -7.06
N TYR A 294 -33.20 -37.95 -6.16
CA TYR A 294 -33.25 -36.85 -5.20
C TYR A 294 -32.10 -36.90 -4.19
N THR A 295 -31.78 -38.09 -3.67
CA THR A 295 -30.69 -38.28 -2.70
C THR A 295 -29.33 -37.96 -3.34
N ILE A 296 -29.13 -38.36 -4.61
CA ILE A 296 -27.90 -38.05 -5.38
C ILE A 296 -27.75 -36.54 -5.55
N ILE A 297 -28.82 -35.82 -5.94
CA ILE A 297 -28.79 -34.36 -6.11
C ILE A 297 -28.48 -33.67 -4.77
N LEU A 298 -29.14 -34.05 -3.68
CA LEU A 298 -28.89 -33.46 -2.36
C LEU A 298 -27.46 -33.70 -1.88
N LEU A 299 -26.88 -34.88 -2.11
CA LEU A 299 -25.50 -35.18 -1.78
C LEU A 299 -24.53 -34.37 -2.64
N ALA A 300 -24.80 -34.24 -3.93
CA ALA A 300 -23.98 -33.41 -4.83
C ALA A 300 -23.98 -31.94 -4.37
N GLU A 301 -25.16 -31.39 -4.04
CA GLU A 301 -25.29 -30.03 -3.53
C GLU A 301 -24.58 -29.84 -2.19
N MET A 302 -24.69 -30.77 -1.27
CA MET A 302 -23.96 -30.76 0.01
C MET A 302 -22.45 -30.75 -0.22
N TRP A 303 -21.92 -31.57 -1.14
CA TRP A 303 -20.49 -31.58 -1.47
C TRP A 303 -20.03 -30.32 -2.17
N CYS A 304 -20.87 -29.71 -3.02
CA CYS A 304 -20.59 -28.38 -3.59
C CYS A 304 -20.47 -27.31 -2.50
N LEU A 305 -21.38 -27.31 -1.49
CA LEU A 305 -21.32 -26.39 -0.36
C LEU A 305 -20.04 -26.58 0.46
N ILE A 306 -19.72 -27.83 0.84
CA ILE A 306 -18.52 -28.16 1.61
C ILE A 306 -17.25 -27.79 0.82
N GLY A 307 -17.23 -28.09 -0.49
CA GLY A 307 -16.13 -27.77 -1.39
C GLY A 307 -15.91 -26.27 -1.53
N ALA A 308 -16.96 -25.50 -1.79
CA ALA A 308 -16.88 -24.04 -1.89
C ALA A 308 -16.38 -23.40 -0.58
N PHE A 309 -16.88 -23.88 0.56
CA PHE A 309 -16.46 -23.42 1.88
C PHE A 309 -15.00 -23.77 2.16
N GLY A 310 -14.56 -25.00 1.81
CA GLY A 310 -13.18 -25.44 1.95
C GLY A 310 -12.21 -24.60 1.09
N ILE A 311 -12.55 -24.41 -0.19
CA ILE A 311 -11.78 -23.58 -1.13
C ILE A 311 -11.67 -22.14 -0.59
N PHE A 312 -12.78 -21.57 -0.12
CA PHE A 312 -12.78 -20.22 0.46
C PHE A 312 -11.80 -20.09 1.64
N LEU A 313 -11.75 -21.08 2.55
CA LEU A 313 -10.86 -21.04 3.71
C LEU A 313 -9.39 -21.27 3.37
N ILE A 314 -9.09 -22.11 2.37
CA ILE A 314 -7.72 -22.49 2.02
C ILE A 314 -7.09 -21.49 1.05
N LYS A 315 -7.89 -20.85 0.19
CA LYS A 315 -7.46 -19.91 -0.83
C LYS A 315 -6.44 -18.85 -0.36
N PRO A 316 -6.57 -18.18 0.80
CA PRO A 316 -5.62 -17.17 1.22
C PRO A 316 -4.22 -17.69 1.46
N LEU A 317 -4.06 -19.00 1.72
CA LEU A 317 -2.76 -19.65 1.91
C LEU A 317 -1.98 -19.79 0.58
N PHE A 318 -2.65 -19.65 -0.56
CA PHE A 318 -2.10 -19.86 -1.89
C PHE A 318 -2.05 -18.60 -2.77
N GLN A 319 -2.56 -17.49 -2.28
CA GLN A 319 -2.56 -16.20 -3.01
C GLN A 319 -1.42 -15.29 -2.53
N PHE A 320 -0.28 -15.37 -3.20
CA PHE A 320 0.86 -14.50 -2.93
C PHE A 320 1.44 -13.99 -4.24
N SER A 321 1.01 -12.81 -4.65
CA SER A 321 1.70 -12.05 -5.68
C SER A 321 1.95 -10.64 -5.16
N VAL A 322 3.19 -10.30 -4.96
CA VAL A 322 3.59 -8.91 -4.81
C VAL A 322 3.71 -8.35 -6.23
N PRO A 323 2.88 -7.36 -6.62
CA PRO A 323 3.05 -6.72 -7.91
C PRO A 323 4.43 -6.09 -7.94
N LYS A 324 5.21 -6.37 -8.99
CA LYS A 324 6.44 -5.64 -9.26
C LYS A 324 6.11 -4.17 -9.45
N ASN A 325 6.85 -3.30 -8.80
CA ASN A 325 6.81 -1.89 -9.12
C ASN A 325 7.70 -1.65 -10.36
N PRO A 326 7.14 -1.36 -11.54
CA PRO A 326 7.91 -1.18 -12.76
C PRO A 326 8.80 0.07 -12.72
N ASN A 327 8.58 0.97 -11.73
CA ASN A 327 9.38 2.17 -11.53
C ASN A 327 10.75 1.90 -10.87
N ARG A 328 11.02 0.64 -10.45
CA ARG A 328 12.26 0.26 -9.76
C ARG A 328 13.33 -0.21 -10.74
N ILE A 329 14.48 0.42 -10.68
CA ILE A 329 15.67 0.03 -11.43
C ILE A 329 16.71 -0.48 -10.43
N GLU A 330 17.21 -1.70 -10.63
CA GLU A 330 18.29 -2.25 -9.81
C GLU A 330 19.62 -1.66 -10.28
N ILE A 331 20.40 -1.15 -9.33
CA ILE A 331 21.73 -0.60 -9.57
C ILE A 331 22.80 -1.39 -8.83
N ASN A 332 24.00 -1.38 -9.35
CA ASN A 332 25.17 -2.04 -8.75
C ASN A 332 26.22 -1.03 -8.28
N ARG A 333 27.21 -1.52 -7.48
CA ARG A 333 28.26 -0.66 -6.90
C ARG A 333 29.11 0.05 -7.95
N ALA A 334 29.30 -0.51 -9.15
CA ALA A 334 30.07 0.12 -10.20
C ALA A 334 29.33 1.31 -10.84
N GLU A 335 28.01 1.29 -10.81
CA GLU A 335 27.15 2.35 -11.37
C GLU A 335 27.01 3.54 -10.44
N ALA A 336 27.02 3.36 -9.11
CA ALA A 336 26.87 4.45 -8.14
C ALA A 336 27.74 4.20 -6.89
N PRO A 337 29.07 4.23 -6.97
CA PRO A 337 29.97 3.86 -5.88
C PRO A 337 29.77 4.67 -4.61
N ASP A 338 29.55 5.99 -4.71
CA ASP A 338 29.42 6.88 -3.56
C ASP A 338 28.10 6.63 -2.79
N LEU A 339 27.03 6.32 -3.52
CA LEU A 339 25.75 5.93 -2.90
C LEU A 339 25.91 4.61 -2.14
N PHE A 340 26.60 3.63 -2.73
CA PHE A 340 26.85 2.35 -2.05
C PHE A 340 27.74 2.52 -0.82
N GLU A 341 28.72 3.43 -0.84
CA GLU A 341 29.54 3.77 0.31
C GLU A 341 28.72 4.39 1.42
N LEU A 342 27.85 5.36 1.13
CA LEU A 342 26.94 5.99 2.08
C LEU A 342 26.00 4.96 2.73
N ILE A 343 25.45 4.04 1.95
CA ILE A 343 24.58 2.97 2.46
C ILE A 343 25.36 2.04 3.37
N GLU A 344 26.61 1.69 3.00
CA GLU A 344 27.47 0.81 3.79
C GLU A 344 27.89 1.45 5.10
N GLU A 345 28.28 2.72 5.08
CA GLU A 345 28.61 3.50 6.27
C GLU A 345 27.41 3.60 7.21
N THR A 346 26.23 3.87 6.67
CA THR A 346 25.00 3.94 7.44
C THR A 346 24.60 2.59 8.02
N ALA A 347 24.79 1.51 7.26
CA ALA A 347 24.54 0.16 7.75
C ALA A 347 25.47 -0.21 8.91
N LYS A 348 26.76 0.17 8.83
CA LYS A 348 27.73 -0.04 9.91
C LYS A 348 27.38 0.77 11.16
N SER A 349 27.02 2.05 11.02
CA SER A 349 26.66 2.92 12.15
C SER A 349 25.40 2.47 12.87
N THR A 350 24.42 1.92 12.15
CA THR A 350 23.15 1.41 12.70
C THR A 350 23.21 -0.06 13.12
N GLY A 351 24.34 -0.76 12.87
CA GLY A 351 24.50 -2.19 13.18
C GLY A 351 23.67 -3.13 12.31
N VAL A 352 23.25 -2.67 11.14
CA VAL A 352 22.39 -3.42 10.22
C VAL A 352 23.23 -4.03 9.09
N LYS A 353 22.85 -5.21 8.60
CA LYS A 353 23.51 -5.82 7.43
C LYS A 353 23.21 -5.06 6.16
N PHE A 354 24.19 -4.97 5.27
CA PHE A 354 24.02 -4.36 3.95
C PHE A 354 22.87 -5.01 3.17
N PRO A 355 22.01 -4.23 2.51
CA PRO A 355 20.89 -4.73 1.69
C PRO A 355 21.37 -5.71 0.61
N LYS A 356 20.51 -6.65 0.21
CA LYS A 356 20.83 -7.61 -0.86
C LYS A 356 20.93 -6.91 -2.21
N ARG A 357 20.00 -6.00 -2.48
CA ARG A 357 19.91 -5.23 -3.71
C ARG A 357 19.56 -3.79 -3.39
N VAL A 358 20.09 -2.89 -4.20
CA VAL A 358 19.80 -1.46 -4.14
C VAL A 358 19.03 -1.10 -5.41
N TYR A 359 17.91 -0.45 -5.22
CA TYR A 359 17.05 0.03 -6.28
C TYR A 359 16.95 1.53 -6.23
N VAL A 360 16.80 2.14 -7.40
CA VAL A 360 16.43 3.55 -7.54
C VAL A 360 15.07 3.65 -8.24
N SER A 361 14.35 4.72 -7.95
CA SER A 361 13.07 5.03 -8.60
C SER A 361 12.93 6.53 -8.83
N SER A 362 11.92 6.94 -9.59
CA SER A 362 11.63 8.36 -9.78
C SER A 362 10.92 9.02 -8.60
N ASP A 363 10.50 8.26 -7.59
CA ASP A 363 9.66 8.75 -6.51
C ASP A 363 10.43 9.62 -5.49
N VAL A 364 9.69 10.32 -4.61
CA VAL A 364 10.23 11.00 -3.42
C VAL A 364 9.98 10.10 -2.22
N ASN A 365 10.68 8.97 -2.18
CA ASN A 365 10.52 7.99 -1.11
C ASN A 365 11.81 7.21 -0.90
N ALA A 366 12.03 6.74 0.30
CA ALA A 366 12.98 5.67 0.56
C ALA A 366 12.22 4.55 1.28
N CYS A 367 12.47 3.32 0.91
CA CYS A 367 11.85 2.21 1.61
C CYS A 367 12.74 0.97 1.57
N VAL A 368 12.61 0.21 2.62
CA VAL A 368 13.17 -1.11 2.70
C VAL A 368 12.09 -2.14 2.55
N PHE A 369 12.30 -3.07 1.65
CA PHE A 369 11.32 -4.09 1.32
C PHE A 369 11.98 -5.45 1.10
N TYR A 370 11.18 -6.48 1.14
CA TYR A 370 11.55 -7.82 0.72
C TYR A 370 10.42 -8.36 -0.17
N ASN A 371 10.79 -9.18 -1.13
CA ASN A 371 9.79 -9.83 -1.97
C ASN A 371 9.11 -10.90 -1.12
N THR A 372 7.91 -10.58 -0.60
CA THR A 372 7.15 -11.49 0.26
C THR A 372 6.48 -12.57 -0.56
N THR A 373 6.95 -13.81 -0.37
CA THR A 373 6.18 -15.00 -0.70
C THR A 373 5.88 -15.75 0.60
N PHE A 374 4.83 -16.58 0.64
CA PHE A 374 4.54 -17.45 1.81
C PHE A 374 5.79 -18.21 2.27
N TRP A 375 6.63 -18.63 1.35
CA TRP A 375 7.87 -19.34 1.60
C TRP A 375 8.92 -18.50 2.35
N ASN A 376 8.82 -17.17 2.31
CA ASN A 376 9.72 -16.28 3.05
C ASN A 376 9.41 -16.24 4.56
N ILE A 377 8.26 -16.78 5.00
CA ILE A 377 8.00 -17.06 6.43
C ILE A 377 8.90 -18.21 6.90
N ILE A 378 9.19 -19.15 5.99
CA ILE A 378 9.96 -20.38 6.28
C ILE A 378 11.43 -20.19 5.93
N PHE A 379 11.72 -19.44 4.83
CA PHE A 379 13.08 -19.21 4.33
C PHE A 379 13.46 -17.73 4.45
N PRO A 380 14.59 -17.38 5.09
CA PRO A 380 15.00 -15.99 5.24
C PRO A 380 15.41 -15.40 3.91
N VAL A 381 14.87 -14.23 3.59
CA VAL A 381 15.27 -13.44 2.45
C VAL A 381 15.93 -12.17 2.95
N ARG A 382 17.11 -11.84 2.37
CA ARG A 382 17.74 -10.55 2.62
C ARG A 382 16.85 -9.43 2.07
N LYS A 383 16.82 -8.31 2.78
CA LYS A 383 16.03 -7.13 2.45
C LYS A 383 16.71 -6.33 1.35
N ASN A 384 15.91 -5.62 0.56
CA ASN A 384 16.36 -4.70 -0.45
C ASN A 384 16.08 -3.27 0.01
N ILE A 385 16.82 -2.29 -0.52
CA ILE A 385 16.54 -0.87 -0.30
C ILE A 385 16.17 -0.23 -1.63
N GLU A 386 15.21 0.69 -1.59
CA GLU A 386 14.85 1.57 -2.68
C GLU A 386 15.09 3.00 -2.26
N ILE A 387 15.68 3.79 -3.15
CA ILE A 387 15.96 5.21 -2.96
C ILE A 387 15.36 5.96 -4.14
N GLY A 388 14.40 6.83 -3.86
CA GLY A 388 13.77 7.68 -4.86
C GLY A 388 14.65 8.88 -5.20
N LEU A 389 15.00 9.02 -6.47
CA LEU A 389 15.88 10.11 -6.93
C LEU A 389 15.25 11.50 -6.75
N GLY A 390 13.91 11.60 -6.82
CA GLY A 390 13.21 12.86 -6.58
C GLY A 390 13.48 13.47 -5.21
N MET A 391 13.76 12.63 -4.19
CA MET A 391 14.10 13.06 -2.85
C MET A 391 15.46 13.75 -2.78
N LEU A 392 16.44 13.35 -3.61
CA LEU A 392 17.83 13.83 -3.55
C LEU A 392 17.96 15.33 -3.87
N TYR A 393 17.03 15.86 -4.67
CA TYR A 393 17.05 17.26 -5.07
C TYR A 393 16.80 18.27 -3.94
N GLY A 394 16.22 17.84 -2.86
CA GLY A 394 15.97 18.70 -1.68
C GLY A 394 16.85 18.38 -0.48
N LEU A 395 17.59 17.27 -0.50
CA LEU A 395 18.37 16.80 0.66
C LEU A 395 19.87 17.05 0.45
N ASN A 396 20.57 17.26 1.57
CA ASN A 396 22.02 17.09 1.60
C ASN A 396 22.40 15.64 1.93
N THR A 397 23.66 15.31 1.76
CA THR A 397 24.19 13.95 1.97
C THR A 397 23.93 13.42 3.38
N MET A 398 23.98 14.31 4.41
CA MET A 398 23.72 13.93 5.79
C MET A 398 22.23 13.73 6.08
N GLU A 399 21.36 14.49 5.44
CA GLU A 399 19.90 14.28 5.51
C GLU A 399 19.50 13.00 4.80
N LEU A 400 20.11 12.67 3.66
CA LEU A 400 19.93 11.36 3.02
C LEU A 400 20.41 10.22 3.93
N LYS A 401 21.57 10.39 4.60
CA LYS A 401 22.03 9.45 5.62
C LYS A 401 21.01 9.29 6.77
N ALA A 402 20.37 10.39 7.20
CA ALA A 402 19.30 10.35 8.18
C ALA A 402 18.11 9.51 7.72
N VAL A 403 17.69 9.68 6.47
CA VAL A 403 16.58 8.89 5.88
C VAL A 403 16.95 7.41 5.78
N ILE A 404 18.14 7.09 5.29
CA ILE A 404 18.62 5.70 5.21
C ILE A 404 18.73 5.09 6.61
N ALA A 405 19.21 5.87 7.60
CA ALA A 405 19.30 5.41 8.98
C ALA A 405 17.91 5.19 9.60
N HIS A 406 16.92 6.01 9.28
CA HIS A 406 15.52 5.81 9.66
C HIS A 406 14.98 4.49 9.10
N GLU A 407 15.19 4.24 7.79
CA GLU A 407 14.81 2.98 7.15
C GLU A 407 15.53 1.77 7.78
N PHE A 408 16.81 1.93 8.12
CA PHE A 408 17.55 0.91 8.85
C PHE A 408 17.10 0.78 10.31
N GLY A 409 16.59 1.83 10.93
CA GLY A 409 15.94 1.78 12.23
C GLY A 409 14.74 0.83 12.25
N HIS A 410 13.99 0.78 11.17
CA HIS A 410 12.98 -0.27 10.97
C HIS A 410 13.57 -1.67 10.85
N PHE A 411 14.86 -1.86 10.50
CA PHE A 411 15.50 -3.17 10.34
C PHE A 411 15.92 -3.83 11.63
N GLY A 412 16.50 -3.06 12.54
CA GLY A 412 17.18 -3.57 13.74
C GLY A 412 16.25 -4.01 14.86
N GLN A 413 14.98 -3.63 14.80
CA GLN A 413 14.05 -3.79 15.90
C GLN A 413 13.34 -5.15 15.90
N ASN A 414 13.17 -5.74 17.08
CA ASN A 414 12.33 -6.92 17.28
C ASN A 414 10.85 -6.65 16.90
N SER A 415 10.41 -5.40 16.92
CA SER A 415 9.11 -4.94 16.46
C SER A 415 8.87 -5.20 14.97
N MET A 416 9.91 -5.17 14.12
CA MET A 416 9.79 -5.49 12.68
C MET A 416 9.52 -6.97 12.41
N LYS A 417 10.02 -7.88 13.24
CA LYS A 417 9.66 -9.31 13.12
C LYS A 417 8.17 -9.49 13.37
N ILE A 418 7.62 -8.75 14.33
CA ILE A 418 6.18 -8.70 14.60
C ILE A 418 5.46 -8.00 13.46
N GLY A 419 5.98 -6.88 12.96
CA GLY A 419 5.43 -6.14 11.84
C GLY A 419 5.31 -6.97 10.56
N SER A 420 6.33 -7.78 10.22
CA SER A 420 6.29 -8.64 9.03
C SER A 420 5.24 -9.75 9.15
N ILE A 421 5.14 -10.38 10.32
CA ILE A 421 4.09 -11.39 10.57
C ILE A 421 2.72 -10.74 10.53
N VAL A 422 2.56 -9.54 11.09
CA VAL A 422 1.30 -8.77 11.03
C VAL A 422 0.95 -8.41 9.60
N SER A 423 1.91 -7.98 8.78
CA SER A 423 1.66 -7.64 7.36
C SER A 423 1.17 -8.85 6.58
N ILE A 424 1.74 -10.03 6.81
CA ILE A 424 1.30 -11.27 6.16
C ILE A 424 -0.12 -11.63 6.61
N VAL A 425 -0.38 -11.58 7.91
CA VAL A 425 -1.74 -11.82 8.46
C VAL A 425 -2.72 -10.79 7.89
N TYR A 426 -2.29 -9.54 7.76
CA TYR A 426 -3.08 -8.46 7.20
C TYR A 426 -3.42 -8.72 5.71
N GLU A 427 -2.46 -9.20 4.94
CA GLU A 427 -2.66 -9.56 3.53
C GLU A 427 -3.61 -10.77 3.38
N ILE A 428 -3.43 -11.81 4.20
CA ILE A 428 -4.33 -12.97 4.25
C ILE A 428 -5.77 -12.52 4.53
N ILE A 429 -5.96 -11.67 5.53
CA ILE A 429 -7.29 -11.16 5.90
C ILE A 429 -7.84 -10.26 4.80
N GLY A 430 -7.04 -9.37 4.25
CA GLY A 430 -7.42 -8.48 3.15
C GLY A 430 -7.92 -9.25 1.94
N ASN A 431 -7.23 -10.33 1.58
CA ASN A 431 -7.61 -11.21 0.49
C ASN A 431 -8.92 -11.96 0.78
N LEU A 432 -9.10 -12.46 2.02
CA LEU A 432 -10.34 -13.14 2.45
C LEU A 432 -11.57 -12.21 2.43
N VAL A 433 -11.38 -10.96 2.85
CA VAL A 433 -12.48 -10.03 3.11
C VAL A 433 -12.82 -9.17 1.90
N ASN A 434 -11.78 -8.61 1.23
CA ASN A 434 -11.95 -7.53 0.25
C ASN A 434 -11.86 -8.01 -1.21
N ARG A 435 -11.11 -9.09 -1.48
CA ARG A 435 -10.97 -9.56 -2.86
C ARG A 435 -12.19 -10.37 -3.29
N ARG A 436 -12.86 -9.88 -4.32
CA ARG A 436 -13.87 -10.65 -5.06
C ARG A 436 -13.17 -11.32 -6.23
N ASP A 437 -13.35 -12.63 -6.36
CA ASP A 437 -12.71 -13.43 -7.40
C ASP A 437 -13.68 -14.41 -8.04
N PHE A 438 -13.11 -15.33 -8.85
CA PHE A 438 -13.86 -16.36 -9.55
C PHE A 438 -14.83 -17.13 -8.62
N LEU A 439 -14.44 -17.45 -7.40
CA LEU A 439 -15.33 -18.15 -6.45
C LEU A 439 -16.55 -17.29 -6.10
N ASP A 440 -16.37 -16.00 -5.88
CA ASP A 440 -17.46 -15.07 -5.61
C ASP A 440 -18.38 -14.92 -6.81
N GLN A 441 -17.80 -14.83 -8.00
CA GLN A 441 -18.56 -14.75 -9.26
C GLN A 441 -19.34 -16.04 -9.50
N TRP A 442 -18.71 -17.18 -9.32
CA TRP A 442 -19.36 -18.50 -9.41
C TRP A 442 -20.50 -18.66 -8.40
N LEU A 443 -20.33 -18.17 -7.15
CA LEU A 443 -21.38 -18.16 -6.15
C LEU A 443 -22.56 -17.25 -6.56
N VAL A 444 -22.29 -16.13 -7.19
CA VAL A 444 -23.32 -15.24 -7.76
C VAL A 444 -24.07 -15.96 -8.88
N ASP A 445 -23.36 -16.55 -9.83
CA ASP A 445 -23.94 -17.29 -10.95
C ASP A 445 -24.78 -18.47 -10.47
N TRP A 446 -24.31 -19.15 -9.42
CA TRP A 446 -25.05 -20.24 -8.79
C TRP A 446 -26.38 -19.78 -8.18
N GLN A 447 -26.41 -18.63 -7.52
CA GLN A 447 -27.63 -18.07 -6.91
C GLN A 447 -28.61 -17.48 -7.94
N THR A 448 -28.10 -16.95 -9.05
CA THR A 448 -28.90 -16.30 -10.11
C THR A 448 -29.30 -17.28 -11.22
N SER A 449 -28.77 -18.49 -11.20
CA SER A 449 -29.05 -19.53 -12.19
C SER A 449 -30.55 -19.76 -12.37
N ASN A 450 -31.00 -19.89 -13.61
CA ASN A 450 -32.39 -20.23 -13.96
C ASN A 450 -32.76 -21.73 -13.67
N SER A 451 -31.90 -22.42 -12.96
CA SER A 451 -32.07 -23.79 -12.52
C SER A 451 -33.12 -23.94 -11.40
N HIS A 452 -33.39 -25.20 -11.02
CA HIS A 452 -34.39 -25.54 -10.02
C HIS A 452 -34.21 -24.74 -8.73
N TRP A 453 -35.32 -24.35 -8.06
CA TRP A 453 -35.34 -23.51 -6.86
C TRP A 453 -34.49 -24.07 -5.70
N VAL A 454 -34.37 -25.40 -5.56
CA VAL A 454 -33.53 -26.08 -4.56
C VAL A 454 -32.06 -25.74 -4.79
N TRP A 455 -31.59 -25.78 -6.02
CA TRP A 455 -30.21 -25.43 -6.39
C TRP A 455 -29.86 -23.99 -5.98
N ARG A 456 -30.76 -23.04 -6.24
CA ARG A 456 -30.60 -21.65 -5.79
C ARG A 456 -30.58 -21.48 -4.26
N LEU A 457 -31.41 -22.30 -3.54
CA LEU A 457 -31.46 -22.29 -2.08
C LEU A 457 -30.10 -22.69 -1.48
N PHE A 458 -29.46 -23.75 -1.99
CA PHE A 458 -28.13 -24.16 -1.53
C PHE A 458 -27.05 -23.12 -1.90
N GLY A 459 -27.10 -22.51 -3.07
CA GLY A 459 -26.23 -21.38 -3.43
C GLY A 459 -26.38 -20.22 -2.45
N THR A 460 -27.61 -19.90 -2.04
CA THR A 460 -27.90 -18.84 -1.06
C THR A 460 -27.36 -19.16 0.33
N ILE A 461 -27.54 -20.40 0.80
CA ILE A 461 -27.01 -20.88 2.08
C ILE A 461 -25.48 -20.84 2.07
N THR A 462 -24.84 -21.29 0.98
CA THR A 462 -23.38 -21.28 0.85
C THR A 462 -22.82 -19.86 0.89
N ALA A 463 -23.40 -18.95 0.13
CA ALA A 463 -22.98 -17.56 0.12
C ALA A 463 -23.27 -16.86 1.46
N GLY A 464 -24.39 -17.17 2.11
CA GLY A 464 -24.71 -16.68 3.46
C GLY A 464 -23.69 -17.16 4.49
N SER A 465 -23.28 -18.43 4.42
CA SER A 465 -22.25 -19.01 5.30
C SER A 465 -20.88 -18.36 5.09
N ILE A 466 -20.44 -18.20 3.84
CA ILE A 466 -19.21 -17.49 3.49
C ILE A 466 -19.29 -16.02 3.92
N GLY A 467 -20.42 -15.35 3.70
CA GLY A 467 -20.67 -13.99 4.16
C GLY A 467 -20.59 -13.84 5.68
N GLY A 468 -21.10 -14.80 6.41
CA GLY A 468 -20.99 -14.88 7.88
C GLY A 468 -19.54 -14.97 8.35
N VAL A 469 -18.74 -15.86 7.75
CA VAL A 469 -17.31 -15.98 8.05
C VAL A 469 -16.57 -14.70 7.70
N ARG A 470 -16.82 -14.10 6.52
CA ARG A 470 -16.24 -12.81 6.14
C ARG A 470 -16.53 -11.72 7.15
N LYS A 471 -17.77 -11.63 7.66
CA LYS A 471 -18.16 -10.64 8.67
C LYS A 471 -17.40 -10.82 9.98
N ILE A 472 -17.19 -12.07 10.42
CA ILE A 472 -16.39 -12.38 11.60
C ILE A 472 -14.92 -12.01 11.36
N MET A 473 -14.36 -12.42 10.22
CA MET A 473 -12.98 -12.12 9.85
C MET A 473 -12.74 -10.60 9.70
N TYR A 474 -13.69 -9.85 9.13
CA TYR A 474 -13.62 -8.39 9.05
C TYR A 474 -13.58 -7.73 10.44
N LYS A 475 -14.44 -8.17 11.37
CA LYS A 475 -14.42 -7.65 12.75
C LYS A 475 -13.08 -7.93 13.43
N THR A 476 -12.54 -9.12 13.22
CA THR A 476 -11.25 -9.53 13.77
C THR A 476 -10.10 -8.76 13.10
N TYR A 477 -10.20 -8.49 11.80
CA TYR A 477 -9.29 -7.62 11.06
C TYR A 477 -9.20 -6.23 11.67
N VAL A 478 -10.35 -5.55 11.83
CA VAL A 478 -10.43 -4.23 12.45
C VAL A 478 -9.84 -4.24 13.88
N PHE A 479 -10.05 -5.32 14.61
CA PHE A 479 -9.51 -5.50 15.96
C PHE A 479 -7.98 -5.62 15.98
N VAL A 480 -7.39 -6.39 15.05
CA VAL A 480 -5.92 -6.52 14.88
C VAL A 480 -5.32 -5.23 14.36
N GLN A 481 -5.96 -4.60 13.35
CA GLN A 481 -5.52 -3.36 12.74
C GLN A 481 -5.32 -2.24 13.74
N LYS A 482 -6.29 -2.03 14.64
CA LYS A 482 -6.18 -1.00 15.70
C LYS A 482 -4.96 -1.20 16.60
N GLY A 483 -4.62 -2.44 16.89
CA GLY A 483 -3.41 -2.76 17.66
C GLY A 483 -2.13 -2.48 16.86
N PHE A 484 -2.12 -2.90 15.60
CA PHE A 484 -0.98 -2.73 14.71
C PHE A 484 -0.64 -1.27 14.43
N LEU A 485 -1.64 -0.42 14.18
CA LEU A 485 -1.41 1.01 13.94
C LEU A 485 -0.78 1.71 15.15
N GLY A 486 -1.11 1.29 16.37
CA GLY A 486 -0.42 1.77 17.57
C GLY A 486 1.05 1.34 17.62
N LEU A 487 1.35 0.10 17.26
CA LEU A 487 2.72 -0.40 17.14
C LEU A 487 3.48 0.31 16.01
N SER A 488 2.84 0.51 14.86
CA SER A 488 3.42 1.22 13.72
C SER A 488 3.89 2.62 14.12
N ARG A 489 3.04 3.40 14.81
CA ARG A 489 3.44 4.73 15.32
C ARG A 489 4.64 4.68 16.27
N GLN A 490 4.74 3.65 17.11
CA GLN A 490 5.88 3.49 17.98
C GLN A 490 7.15 3.11 17.22
N MET A 491 7.03 2.28 16.18
CA MET A 491 8.12 1.92 15.28
C MET A 491 8.70 3.15 14.57
N GLU A 492 7.84 4.10 14.17
CA GLU A 492 8.26 5.38 13.59
C GLU A 492 9.12 6.18 14.58
N TYR A 493 8.68 6.31 15.85
CA TYR A 493 9.47 6.99 16.86
C TYR A 493 10.83 6.34 17.13
N ASP A 494 10.89 5.01 17.05
CA ASP A 494 12.13 4.29 17.26
C ASP A 494 13.07 4.42 16.07
N ALA A 495 12.53 4.44 14.84
CA ALA A 495 13.29 4.70 13.63
C ALA A 495 13.82 6.15 13.61
N ASP A 496 13.01 7.12 14.07
CA ASP A 496 13.44 8.51 14.25
C ASP A 496 14.60 8.61 15.26
N ASN A 497 14.54 7.83 16.32
CA ASN A 497 15.64 7.77 17.29
C ASN A 497 16.93 7.25 16.67
N VAL A 498 16.88 6.17 15.87
CA VAL A 498 18.06 5.61 15.17
C VAL A 498 18.62 6.64 14.18
N SER A 499 17.76 7.34 13.45
CA SER A 499 18.16 8.44 12.57
C SER A 499 18.90 9.53 13.36
N ALA A 500 18.30 10.01 14.45
CA ALA A 500 18.88 11.07 15.30
C ALA A 500 20.16 10.62 16.01
N ASP A 501 20.27 9.34 16.42
CA ASP A 501 21.51 8.75 16.97
C ASP A 501 22.65 8.73 15.95
N THR A 502 22.29 8.58 14.65
CA THR A 502 23.29 8.48 13.57
C THR A 502 23.79 9.84 13.10
N VAL A 503 22.92 10.85 12.99
CA VAL A 503 23.26 12.15 12.36
C VAL A 503 23.02 13.37 13.26
N GLY A 504 22.48 13.20 14.44
CA GLY A 504 22.10 14.29 15.35
C GLY A 504 20.68 14.82 15.13
N ASN A 505 20.14 15.49 16.16
CA ASN A 505 18.76 15.96 16.17
C ASN A 505 18.46 16.97 15.04
N ALA A 506 19.37 17.93 14.81
CA ALA A 506 19.15 19.01 13.85
C ALA A 506 18.99 18.47 12.41
N ILE A 507 19.87 17.54 12.01
CA ILE A 507 19.85 16.93 10.68
C ILE A 507 18.62 16.03 10.52
N ALA A 508 18.31 15.21 11.55
CA ALA A 508 17.15 14.32 11.50
C ALA A 508 15.82 15.10 11.40
N VAL A 509 15.68 16.20 12.14
CA VAL A 509 14.51 17.10 12.03
C VAL A 509 14.45 17.74 10.66
N SER A 510 15.56 18.26 10.16
CA SER A 510 15.61 18.90 8.84
C SER A 510 15.24 17.90 7.72
N ALA A 511 15.75 16.67 7.75
CA ALA A 511 15.38 15.64 6.81
C ALA A 511 13.86 15.36 6.78
N LEU A 512 13.24 15.23 7.97
CA LEU A 512 11.78 15.03 8.09
C LEU A 512 10.97 16.20 7.51
N CYS A 513 11.42 17.43 7.77
CA CYS A 513 10.78 18.63 7.26
C CYS A 513 10.89 18.73 5.74
N LYS A 514 12.09 18.50 5.19
CA LYS A 514 12.36 18.60 3.77
C LYS A 514 11.66 17.54 2.94
N ILE A 515 11.56 16.29 3.41
CA ILE A 515 10.90 15.22 2.65
C ILE A 515 9.46 15.60 2.30
N ASN A 516 8.69 16.12 3.24
CA ASN A 516 7.31 16.54 2.96
C ASN A 516 7.27 17.66 1.93
N TYR A 517 8.12 18.67 2.10
CA TYR A 517 8.20 19.79 1.16
C TYR A 517 8.61 19.34 -0.25
N VAL A 518 9.64 18.48 -0.35
CA VAL A 518 10.12 17.95 -1.63
C VAL A 518 9.06 17.10 -2.31
N SER A 519 8.31 16.31 -1.52
CA SER A 519 7.20 15.49 -2.03
C SER A 519 6.11 16.35 -2.66
N GLU A 520 5.69 17.44 -1.99
CA GLU A 520 4.70 18.37 -2.54
C GLU A 520 5.19 19.04 -3.84
N ARG A 521 6.46 19.42 -3.88
CA ARG A 521 7.06 20.01 -5.07
C ARG A 521 7.16 19.04 -6.24
N PHE A 522 7.53 17.80 -5.95
CA PHE A 522 7.64 16.78 -6.98
C PHE A 522 6.28 16.43 -7.59
N GLU A 523 5.23 16.37 -6.78
CA GLU A 523 3.87 16.17 -7.27
C GLU A 523 3.37 17.37 -8.09
N ALA A 524 3.70 18.59 -7.68
CA ALA A 524 3.41 19.79 -8.47
C ALA A 524 4.13 19.76 -9.84
N TYR A 525 5.40 19.35 -9.86
CA TYR A 525 6.14 19.18 -11.12
C TYR A 525 5.52 18.11 -12.01
N ARG A 526 5.17 16.93 -11.46
CA ARG A 526 4.48 15.87 -12.22
C ARG A 526 3.18 16.35 -12.85
N SER A 527 2.39 17.10 -12.09
CA SER A 527 1.15 17.70 -12.59
C SER A 527 1.40 18.67 -13.75
N LEU A 528 2.45 19.51 -13.65
CA LEU A 528 2.83 20.42 -14.71
C LEU A 528 3.33 19.71 -15.96
N VAL A 529 4.19 18.69 -15.80
CA VAL A 529 4.66 17.87 -16.92
C VAL A 529 3.48 17.23 -17.65
N SER A 530 2.51 16.68 -16.90
CA SER A 530 1.28 16.11 -17.46
C SER A 530 0.45 17.16 -18.21
N SER A 531 0.32 18.36 -17.65
CA SER A 531 -0.41 19.48 -18.28
C SER A 531 0.25 19.92 -19.59
N ILE A 532 1.57 20.14 -19.60
CA ILE A 532 2.34 20.51 -20.79
C ILE A 532 2.28 19.40 -21.84
N ALA A 533 2.38 18.13 -21.42
CA ALA A 533 2.27 16.99 -22.30
C ALA A 533 0.91 16.96 -23.00
N SER A 534 -0.17 17.18 -22.27
CA SER A 534 -1.55 17.16 -22.80
C SER A 534 -1.87 18.37 -23.65
N SER A 535 -1.40 19.59 -23.28
CA SER A 535 -1.74 20.83 -23.96
C SER A 535 -0.86 21.13 -25.16
N LYS A 536 0.45 20.84 -25.06
CA LYS A 536 1.47 21.23 -26.07
C LYS A 536 2.10 20.04 -26.78
N ASN A 537 1.76 18.82 -26.40
CA ASN A 537 2.32 17.57 -26.97
C ASN A 537 3.86 17.50 -26.89
N LEU A 538 4.41 18.05 -25.79
CA LEU A 538 5.85 18.17 -25.54
C LEU A 538 6.24 17.51 -24.22
N ARG A 539 7.46 16.98 -24.15
CA ARG A 539 8.08 16.48 -22.91
C ARG A 539 9.46 17.12 -22.70
N PRO A 540 9.99 17.14 -21.48
CA PRO A 540 11.38 17.54 -21.25
C PRO A 540 12.35 16.57 -21.92
N SER A 541 13.52 17.06 -22.33
CA SER A 541 14.62 16.22 -22.84
C SER A 541 15.15 15.29 -21.75
N SER A 542 15.30 15.82 -20.52
CA SER A 542 15.61 15.09 -19.31
C SER A 542 14.58 15.43 -18.23
N TYR A 543 14.00 14.42 -17.62
CA TYR A 543 13.00 14.63 -16.55
C TYR A 543 13.59 15.37 -15.34
N TRP A 544 14.84 15.07 -15.02
CA TRP A 544 15.53 15.61 -13.86
C TRP A 544 16.05 17.02 -14.06
N GLU A 545 16.56 17.35 -15.23
CA GLU A 545 16.94 18.73 -15.56
C GLU A 545 15.71 19.64 -15.56
N GLY A 546 14.57 19.14 -16.06
CA GLY A 546 13.30 19.85 -15.97
C GLY A 546 12.85 20.05 -14.51
N TYR A 547 13.05 19.04 -13.65
CA TYR A 547 12.72 19.15 -12.22
C TYR A 547 13.63 20.15 -11.50
N GLU A 548 14.93 20.16 -11.79
CA GLU A 548 15.89 21.14 -11.24
C GLU A 548 15.51 22.57 -11.63
N ALA A 549 15.18 22.78 -12.92
CA ALA A 549 14.69 24.06 -13.42
C ALA A 549 13.39 24.47 -12.70
N PHE A 550 12.45 23.54 -12.50
CA PHE A 550 11.22 23.79 -11.77
C PHE A 550 11.47 24.20 -10.31
N ILE A 551 12.37 23.50 -9.59
CA ILE A 551 12.74 23.89 -8.21
C ILE A 551 13.29 25.30 -8.18
N THR A 552 14.24 25.63 -9.07
CA THR A 552 14.85 26.95 -9.15
C THR A 552 13.80 28.04 -9.43
N LEU A 553 12.85 27.78 -10.31
CA LEU A 553 11.73 28.68 -10.58
C LEU A 553 10.84 28.83 -9.33
N CYS A 554 10.49 27.74 -8.66
CA CYS A 554 9.68 27.77 -7.44
C CYS A 554 10.34 28.61 -6.33
N GLU A 555 11.64 28.52 -6.14
CA GLU A 555 12.38 29.35 -5.19
C GLU A 555 12.21 30.85 -5.49
N SER A 556 12.23 31.24 -6.76
CA SER A 556 11.99 32.62 -7.17
C SER A 556 10.54 33.09 -6.91
N PHE A 557 9.57 32.17 -7.04
CA PHE A 557 8.15 32.45 -6.83
C PHE A 557 7.74 32.46 -5.33
N ASP A 558 8.31 31.57 -4.51
CA ASP A 558 7.89 31.39 -3.11
C ASP A 558 8.67 32.23 -2.11
N GLY A 559 9.80 32.81 -2.53
CA GLY A 559 10.74 33.51 -1.65
C GLY A 559 11.39 32.62 -0.58
N LYS A 560 11.13 31.32 -0.63
CA LYS A 560 11.69 30.31 0.28
C LYS A 560 12.90 29.70 -0.41
N ASN A 561 14.07 30.10 0.02
CA ASN A 561 15.32 29.49 -0.43
C ASN A 561 15.55 28.19 0.35
N ILE A 562 15.08 27.07 -0.19
CA ILE A 562 15.27 25.71 0.35
C ILE A 562 16.38 25.05 -0.44
N THR A 563 17.60 25.50 -0.21
CA THR A 563 18.76 24.82 -0.77
C THR A 563 19.03 23.51 -0.03
N PRO A 564 19.55 22.45 -0.70
CA PRO A 564 19.97 21.21 -0.03
C PRO A 564 20.91 21.48 1.16
N ILE A 565 21.70 22.51 1.12
CA ILE A 565 22.73 22.85 2.12
C ILE A 565 22.13 23.45 3.39
N LYS A 566 20.99 24.16 3.32
CA LYS A 566 20.36 24.79 4.49
C LYS A 566 19.51 23.78 5.27
N LEU A 567 19.72 23.70 6.59
CA LEU A 567 18.85 22.91 7.47
C LEU A 567 17.49 23.62 7.66
N MET A 568 16.41 22.82 7.72
CA MET A 568 15.05 23.28 8.00
C MET A 568 14.59 22.88 9.39
N ASP A 569 13.76 23.70 10.02
CA ASP A 569 13.04 23.37 11.26
C ASP A 569 11.53 23.48 11.04
N GLU A 570 10.73 23.05 12.02
CA GLU A 570 9.27 23.09 12.01
C GLU A 570 8.71 24.48 11.71
N GLN A 571 9.41 25.53 12.13
CA GLN A 571 9.04 26.93 11.89
C GLN A 571 9.15 27.35 10.41
N ASP A 572 9.96 26.64 9.63
CA ASP A 572 10.13 26.90 8.20
C ASP A 572 8.96 26.34 7.38
N ILE A 573 8.14 25.44 7.99
CA ILE A 573 6.97 24.84 7.37
C ILE A 573 5.75 25.62 7.80
N VAL A 574 5.38 26.62 7.03
CA VAL A 574 4.09 27.33 7.24
C VAL A 574 2.97 26.46 6.69
N GLN A 575 2.38 25.66 7.56
CA GLN A 575 1.07 25.06 7.28
C GLN A 575 0.02 25.81 8.09
N VAL A 576 -1.02 26.28 7.40
CA VAL A 576 -2.30 26.69 8.03
C VAL A 576 -2.99 25.41 8.48
N ALA A 577 -2.44 24.79 9.51
CA ALA A 577 -3.01 23.57 10.07
C ALA A 577 -3.94 23.95 11.23
N SER A 578 -5.09 23.30 11.32
CA SER A 578 -5.94 23.41 12.50
C SER A 578 -5.17 23.05 13.78
N ARG A 579 -5.33 23.85 14.82
CA ARG A 579 -4.78 23.58 16.16
C ARG A 579 -5.51 22.44 16.87
N VAL A 580 -6.62 21.96 16.29
CA VAL A 580 -7.38 20.83 16.82
C VAL A 580 -6.63 19.53 16.53
N GLN A 581 -6.12 18.91 17.57
CA GLN A 581 -5.47 17.62 17.48
C GLN A 581 -6.49 16.50 17.57
N ILE A 582 -6.62 15.74 16.50
CA ILE A 582 -7.46 14.54 16.43
C ILE A 582 -6.58 13.34 16.71
N LYS A 583 -6.88 12.60 17.81
CA LYS A 583 -6.29 11.28 18.00
C LYS A 583 -6.94 10.30 17.02
N ASN A 584 -6.42 10.24 15.80
CA ASN A 584 -6.91 9.26 14.83
C ASN A 584 -6.18 7.93 15.02
N PRO A 585 -6.81 6.89 15.62
CA PRO A 585 -6.20 5.58 15.82
C PRO A 585 -5.96 4.83 14.49
N TRP A 586 -6.46 5.37 13.37
CA TRP A 586 -6.30 4.79 12.04
C TRP A 586 -5.07 5.31 11.27
N LEU A 587 -4.39 6.33 11.79
CA LEU A 587 -3.13 6.80 11.22
C LEU A 587 -2.03 5.77 11.45
N SER A 588 -1.35 5.39 10.39
CA SER A 588 -0.18 4.50 10.44
C SER A 588 1.07 5.19 10.99
N HIS A 589 1.16 6.51 10.79
CA HIS A 589 2.29 7.33 11.21
C HIS A 589 1.85 8.39 12.22
N PRO A 590 2.76 8.81 13.15
CA PRO A 590 2.54 9.99 13.98
C PRO A 590 2.56 11.26 13.12
N THR A 591 2.00 12.36 13.64
CA THR A 591 2.12 13.66 12.96
C THR A 591 3.57 14.15 12.96
N LEU A 592 3.91 14.98 11.97
CA LEU A 592 5.25 15.56 11.85
C LEU A 592 5.68 16.27 13.15
N SER A 593 4.82 17.12 13.72
CA SER A 593 5.07 17.82 14.99
C SER A 593 5.32 16.86 16.15
N GLN A 594 4.61 15.72 16.23
CA GLN A 594 4.84 14.72 17.26
C GLN A 594 6.21 14.04 17.10
N ARG A 595 6.62 13.73 15.87
CA ARG A 595 7.92 13.15 15.54
C ARG A 595 9.04 14.12 15.92
N ILE A 596 8.94 15.38 15.47
CA ILE A 596 9.91 16.44 15.77
C ILE A 596 10.05 16.68 17.29
N SER A 597 8.92 16.83 18.00
CA SER A 597 8.92 17.02 19.46
C SER A 597 9.63 15.89 20.17
N ARG A 598 9.45 14.64 19.70
CA ARG A 598 10.11 13.49 20.29
C ARG A 598 11.61 13.45 20.02
N ILE A 599 12.05 13.76 18.80
CA ILE A 599 13.48 13.87 18.48
C ILE A 599 14.13 14.97 19.35
N LYS A 600 13.50 16.16 19.43
CA LYS A 600 14.01 17.31 20.22
C LYS A 600 14.01 17.06 21.73
N SER A 601 13.21 16.12 22.24
CA SER A 601 13.19 15.77 23.68
C SER A 601 14.47 15.09 24.16
N THR A 602 15.32 14.65 23.25
CA THR A 602 16.61 14.03 23.53
C THR A 602 17.73 14.94 23.03
N ASN A 603 18.83 15.04 23.78
CA ASN A 603 19.94 15.91 23.39
C ASN A 603 21.02 15.07 22.68
N ARG A 604 20.99 15.06 21.33
CA ARG A 604 21.93 14.33 20.47
C ARG A 604 22.60 15.33 19.54
N ASN A 605 23.71 15.89 19.99
CA ASN A 605 24.51 16.82 19.22
C ASN A 605 25.64 16.06 18.51
N VAL A 606 25.76 16.26 17.23
CA VAL A 606 26.86 15.78 16.39
C VAL A 606 27.47 17.03 15.73
N ASP A 607 28.79 17.05 15.62
CA ASP A 607 29.46 18.11 14.88
C ASP A 607 28.99 18.11 13.42
N LEU A 608 28.56 19.27 12.93
CA LEU A 608 28.04 19.40 11.56
C LEU A 608 29.20 19.30 10.58
N PRO A 609 29.27 18.26 9.75
CA PRO A 609 30.25 18.19 8.66
C PRO A 609 29.92 19.19 7.57
N CYS A 610 30.81 19.33 6.57
CA CYS A 610 30.50 20.08 5.37
C CYS A 610 29.30 19.41 4.65
N LEU A 611 28.24 20.18 4.41
CA LEU A 611 27.03 19.68 3.78
C LEU A 611 27.16 19.83 2.26
N THR A 612 27.07 18.70 1.55
CA THR A 612 27.03 18.62 0.08
C THR A 612 25.65 18.18 -0.39
N SER A 613 25.28 18.50 -1.63
CA SER A 613 24.02 18.05 -2.19
C SER A 613 23.98 16.52 -2.32
N ALA A 614 22.85 15.90 -1.99
CA ALA A 614 22.67 14.47 -2.17
C ALA A 614 22.59 14.06 -3.67
N THR A 615 22.34 14.99 -4.58
CA THR A 615 22.35 14.72 -6.02
C THR A 615 23.73 14.35 -6.55
N GLU A 616 24.80 14.82 -5.89
CA GLU A 616 26.19 14.60 -6.33
C GLU A 616 26.67 13.15 -6.15
N ILE A 617 26.03 12.38 -5.25
CA ILE A 617 26.43 11.00 -4.96
C ILE A 617 25.88 9.96 -5.95
N VAL A 618 25.00 10.38 -6.87
CA VAL A 618 24.44 9.51 -7.91
C VAL A 618 24.88 10.02 -9.27
N PRO A 619 25.57 9.21 -10.09
CA PRO A 619 26.00 9.61 -11.42
C PRO A 619 24.85 9.96 -12.36
N LEU A 620 25.10 10.88 -13.28
CA LEU A 620 24.11 11.37 -14.26
C LEU A 620 23.52 10.24 -15.13
N THR A 621 24.28 9.18 -15.39
CA THR A 621 23.83 8.02 -16.15
C THR A 621 22.66 7.32 -15.49
N VAL A 622 22.68 7.19 -14.14
CA VAL A 622 21.57 6.59 -13.37
C VAL A 622 20.31 7.47 -13.44
N TYR A 623 20.48 8.79 -13.39
CA TYR A 623 19.36 9.73 -13.59
C TYR A 623 18.74 9.59 -14.99
N GLN A 624 19.58 9.39 -16.04
CA GLN A 624 19.11 9.18 -17.40
C GLN A 624 18.32 7.87 -17.52
N ASP A 625 18.83 6.77 -16.97
CA ASP A 625 18.14 5.46 -17.00
C ASP A 625 16.77 5.53 -16.32
N VAL A 626 16.67 6.23 -15.18
CA VAL A 626 15.39 6.42 -14.47
C VAL A 626 14.44 7.33 -15.24
N SER A 627 14.97 8.38 -15.90
CA SER A 627 14.18 9.26 -16.77
C SER A 627 13.58 8.50 -17.96
N ASP A 628 14.39 7.69 -18.64
CA ASP A 628 13.94 6.90 -19.78
C ASP A 628 12.89 5.87 -19.38
N ASN A 629 13.09 5.17 -18.26
CA ASN A 629 12.11 4.26 -17.72
C ASN A 629 10.78 4.98 -17.39
N LEU A 630 10.85 6.15 -16.78
CA LEU A 630 9.67 6.94 -16.46
C LEU A 630 8.91 7.37 -17.71
N PHE A 631 9.61 7.83 -18.75
CA PHE A 631 9.00 8.20 -20.02
C PHE A 631 8.32 7.00 -20.70
N HIS A 632 8.88 5.81 -20.60
CA HIS A 632 8.25 4.59 -21.10
C HIS A 632 6.99 4.24 -20.32
N LEU A 633 7.03 4.31 -18.99
CA LEU A 633 5.89 3.96 -18.13
C LEU A 633 4.71 4.93 -18.25
N THR A 634 4.98 6.20 -18.55
CA THR A 634 3.97 7.26 -18.68
C THR A 634 3.58 7.55 -20.12
N GLU A 635 4.09 6.77 -21.09
CA GLU A 635 3.91 6.98 -22.54
C GLU A 635 4.43 8.35 -23.06
N LEU A 636 5.13 9.10 -22.21
CA LEU A 636 5.73 10.38 -22.61
C LEU A 636 6.82 10.23 -23.68
N ASN A 637 7.37 9.04 -23.86
CA ASN A 637 8.32 8.72 -24.91
C ASN A 637 7.75 8.90 -26.32
N GLN A 638 6.43 8.91 -26.50
CA GLN A 638 5.75 9.14 -27.78
C GLN A 638 5.69 10.62 -28.15
N LEU A 639 5.91 11.51 -27.19
CA LEU A 639 5.84 12.96 -27.39
C LEU A 639 7.15 13.54 -27.91
N SER A 640 7.08 14.72 -28.55
CA SER A 640 8.24 15.44 -29.01
C SER A 640 9.08 15.94 -27.82
N SER A 641 10.38 15.70 -27.88
CA SER A 641 11.32 16.20 -26.87
C SER A 641 11.57 17.70 -27.08
N SER A 642 11.39 18.48 -26.01
CA SER A 642 11.79 19.91 -26.00
C SER A 642 13.19 20.05 -25.45
N THR A 643 13.96 21.08 -25.95
CA THR A 643 15.26 21.41 -25.33
C THR A 643 15.05 21.85 -23.89
N ASN A 644 16.08 21.72 -23.05
CA ASN A 644 15.99 22.11 -21.65
C ASN A 644 15.65 23.59 -21.46
N CYS A 645 16.24 24.45 -22.29
CA CYS A 645 15.97 25.90 -22.27
C CYS A 645 14.52 26.22 -22.64
N ASP A 646 14.01 25.61 -23.72
CA ASP A 646 12.62 25.84 -24.16
C ASP A 646 11.64 25.28 -23.14
N TYR A 647 11.93 24.11 -22.51
CA TYR A 647 11.09 23.53 -21.50
C TYR A 647 11.06 24.34 -20.20
N THR A 648 12.19 24.92 -19.80
CA THR A 648 12.27 25.87 -18.66
C THR A 648 11.39 27.09 -18.91
N GLN A 649 11.38 27.60 -20.15
CA GLN A 649 10.49 28.71 -20.52
C GLN A 649 9.01 28.30 -20.42
N LEU A 650 8.65 27.09 -20.85
CA LEU A 650 7.30 26.58 -20.72
C LEU A 650 6.89 26.41 -19.25
N LEU A 651 7.80 25.92 -18.40
CA LEU A 651 7.55 25.83 -16.96
C LEU A 651 7.34 27.21 -16.33
N LEU A 652 8.13 28.20 -16.74
CA LEU A 652 7.98 29.58 -16.26
C LEU A 652 6.62 30.15 -16.66
N GLU A 653 6.20 29.95 -17.90
CA GLU A 653 4.88 30.38 -18.38
C GLU A 653 3.76 29.74 -17.55
N GLU A 654 3.76 28.41 -17.45
CA GLU A 654 2.74 27.67 -16.67
C GLU A 654 2.71 28.06 -15.17
N LEU A 655 3.90 28.24 -14.55
CA LEU A 655 3.99 28.68 -13.16
C LEU A 655 3.50 30.12 -13.00
N SER A 656 3.85 31.01 -13.92
CA SER A 656 3.42 32.40 -13.86
C SER A 656 1.92 32.54 -14.06
N GLU A 657 1.31 31.66 -14.88
CA GLU A 657 -0.14 31.57 -15.05
C GLU A 657 -0.84 31.02 -13.80
N ARG A 658 -0.20 30.10 -13.05
CA ARG A 658 -0.79 29.41 -11.88
C ARG A 658 -0.37 29.99 -10.53
N SER A 659 0.27 31.13 -10.47
CA SER A 659 0.73 31.73 -9.23
C SER A 659 0.42 33.22 -9.15
N PHE A 660 0.31 33.71 -7.93
CA PHE A 660 0.22 35.15 -7.62
C PHE A 660 1.57 35.64 -7.10
N PRO A 661 1.90 36.97 -7.27
CA PRO A 661 3.03 37.58 -6.62
C PRO A 661 3.01 37.32 -5.09
N LEU A 662 4.18 37.23 -4.49
CA LEU A 662 4.34 36.88 -3.07
C LEU A 662 3.49 37.76 -2.14
N GLU A 663 3.47 39.05 -2.42
CA GLU A 663 2.72 40.02 -1.62
C GLU A 663 1.19 39.84 -1.72
N GLN A 664 0.71 39.47 -2.90
CA GLN A 664 -0.73 39.31 -3.18
C GLN A 664 -1.26 37.92 -2.80
N ARG A 665 -0.37 36.92 -2.69
CA ARG A 665 -0.75 35.51 -2.50
C ARG A 665 -1.58 35.26 -1.24
N PRO A 666 -1.25 35.79 -0.04
CA PRO A 666 -2.10 35.59 1.13
C PRO A 666 -3.51 36.11 0.96
N PHE A 667 -3.71 37.11 0.09
CA PHE A 667 -4.98 37.77 -0.13
C PHE A 667 -5.83 37.12 -1.21
N LEU A 668 -5.20 36.65 -2.30
CA LEU A 668 -5.91 36.12 -3.47
C LEU A 668 -5.95 34.59 -3.54
N ASN A 669 -5.02 33.88 -2.89
CA ASN A 669 -4.96 32.40 -2.92
C ASN A 669 -5.88 31.73 -1.87
N ARG A 670 -7.06 32.31 -1.65
CA ARG A 670 -8.10 31.84 -0.72
C ARG A 670 -9.48 32.22 -1.21
N ASP A 671 -10.53 31.68 -0.62
CA ASP A 671 -11.86 32.14 -0.87
C ASP A 671 -12.04 33.58 -0.31
N LEU A 672 -12.58 34.47 -1.12
CA LEU A 672 -12.85 35.84 -0.67
C LEU A 672 -14.14 35.86 0.19
N SER A 673 -14.15 36.71 1.21
CA SER A 673 -15.34 36.88 2.05
C SER A 673 -16.39 37.73 1.32
N GLY A 674 -17.58 37.14 1.05
CA GLY A 674 -18.67 37.77 0.32
C GLY A 674 -19.43 38.85 1.14
N GLY A 675 -18.76 39.88 1.60
CA GLY A 675 -19.36 40.89 2.46
C GLY A 675 -19.77 42.19 1.76
N PHE A 676 -19.56 42.29 0.44
CA PHE A 676 -19.90 43.48 -0.33
C PHE A 676 -20.33 43.08 -1.76
N ASN A 677 -21.14 43.97 -2.38
CA ASN A 677 -21.54 43.77 -3.79
C ASN A 677 -20.64 44.66 -4.68
N PRO A 678 -19.81 44.10 -5.56
CA PRO A 678 -18.97 44.91 -6.46
C PRO A 678 -19.73 45.87 -7.37
N ASN A 679 -20.97 45.52 -7.73
CA ASN A 679 -21.83 46.33 -8.61
C ASN A 679 -22.40 47.59 -7.91
N ASP A 680 -22.45 47.60 -6.59
CA ASP A 680 -22.98 48.75 -5.82
C ASP A 680 -21.87 49.78 -5.48
N PHE A 681 -20.63 49.56 -5.96
CA PHE A 681 -19.50 50.38 -5.63
C PHE A 681 -19.37 51.63 -6.52
N ASP A 682 -19.19 52.80 -5.89
CA ASP A 682 -18.85 54.03 -6.61
C ASP A 682 -17.42 54.00 -7.13
N THR A 683 -17.23 53.66 -8.40
CA THR A 683 -15.92 53.49 -9.04
C THR A 683 -15.05 54.75 -9.04
N GLN A 684 -15.60 55.94 -8.67
CA GLN A 684 -14.83 57.15 -8.54
C GLN A 684 -14.07 57.23 -7.20
N LYS A 685 -14.39 56.37 -6.25
CA LYS A 685 -13.85 56.39 -4.90
C LYS A 685 -12.78 55.29 -4.64
N GLY A 686 -12.11 54.82 -5.69
CA GLY A 686 -11.03 53.83 -5.52
C GLY A 686 -9.94 54.36 -4.57
N ASN A 687 -9.46 53.55 -3.66
CA ASN A 687 -8.43 53.87 -2.68
C ASN A 687 -7.06 53.39 -3.21
N GLY A 688 -6.12 54.35 -3.42
CA GLY A 688 -4.76 54.03 -3.90
C GLY A 688 -3.80 53.55 -2.81
N THR A 689 -4.26 53.30 -1.59
CA THR A 689 -3.41 52.76 -0.51
C THR A 689 -3.21 51.28 -0.69
N ASN A 690 -1.94 50.82 -0.69
CA ASN A 690 -1.61 49.40 -0.83
C ASN A 690 -2.11 48.58 0.37
N PRO A 691 -3.02 47.63 0.19
CA PRO A 691 -3.58 46.80 1.27
C PRO A 691 -2.71 45.61 1.66
N PHE A 692 -1.66 45.27 0.87
CA PHE A 692 -0.80 44.09 1.04
C PHE A 692 0.24 44.32 2.15
N THR A 693 -0.24 44.52 3.39
CA THR A 693 0.59 44.80 4.57
C THR A 693 0.77 43.56 5.42
N GLU A 694 1.87 43.48 6.19
CA GLU A 694 2.10 42.39 7.13
C GLU A 694 1.04 42.32 8.24
N GLU A 695 0.39 43.45 8.56
CA GLU A 695 -0.71 43.52 9.55
C GLU A 695 -1.96 42.84 8.98
N ASN A 696 -2.36 43.20 7.77
CA ASN A 696 -3.51 42.58 7.08
C ASN A 696 -3.26 41.09 6.82
N LYS A 697 -2.04 40.70 6.44
CA LYS A 697 -1.65 39.31 6.25
C LYS A 697 -1.83 38.48 7.53
N LYS A 698 -1.39 38.98 8.69
CA LYS A 698 -1.61 38.31 9.99
C LYS A 698 -3.08 38.08 10.31
N VAL A 699 -3.94 39.06 10.03
CA VAL A 699 -5.38 38.91 10.24
C VAL A 699 -5.95 37.79 9.38
N ILE A 700 -5.50 37.66 8.14
CA ILE A 700 -5.92 36.57 7.24
C ILE A 700 -5.43 35.22 7.75
N GLU A 701 -4.16 35.11 8.15
CA GLU A 701 -3.58 33.86 8.71
C GLU A 701 -4.30 33.42 9.99
N GLU A 702 -4.67 34.38 10.86
CA GLU A 702 -5.47 34.11 12.06
C GLU A 702 -6.89 33.62 11.70
N PHE A 703 -7.50 34.20 10.68
CA PHE A 703 -8.81 33.79 10.21
C PHE A 703 -8.79 32.39 9.61
N ASP A 704 -7.83 32.10 8.73
CA ASP A 704 -7.66 30.79 8.09
C ASP A 704 -7.44 29.69 9.14
N THR A 705 -6.67 29.99 10.18
CA THR A 705 -6.49 29.08 11.32
C THR A 705 -7.79 28.90 12.10
N ALA A 706 -8.50 29.98 12.38
CA ALA A 706 -9.75 29.95 13.17
C ALA A 706 -10.88 29.20 12.42
N ILE A 707 -11.00 29.39 11.11
CA ILE A 707 -12.01 28.68 10.29
C ILE A 707 -11.68 27.20 10.15
N SER A 708 -10.39 26.86 10.04
CA SER A 708 -9.94 25.47 10.02
C SER A 708 -10.27 24.76 11.33
N ASP A 709 -9.99 25.40 12.49
CA ASP A 709 -10.36 24.91 13.82
C ASP A 709 -11.87 24.70 13.94
N TYR A 710 -12.65 25.68 13.49
CA TYR A 710 -14.11 25.63 13.52
C TYR A 710 -14.67 24.45 12.71
N ARG A 711 -14.22 24.29 11.47
CA ARG A 711 -14.65 23.20 10.59
C ARG A 711 -14.39 21.82 11.22
N VAL A 712 -13.20 21.63 11.80
CA VAL A 712 -12.84 20.38 12.50
C VAL A 712 -13.71 20.15 13.73
N MET A 713 -13.99 21.19 14.51
CA MET A 713 -14.84 21.09 15.70
C MET A 713 -16.30 20.77 15.35
N VAL A 714 -16.82 21.37 14.28
CA VAL A 714 -18.18 21.10 13.77
C VAL A 714 -18.28 19.62 13.31
N ALA A 715 -17.37 19.17 12.46
CA ALA A 715 -17.34 17.79 11.98
C ALA A 715 -17.24 16.78 13.14
N PHE A 716 -16.44 17.11 14.17
CA PHE A 716 -16.37 16.31 15.39
C PHE A 716 -17.71 16.31 16.17
N ARG A 717 -18.34 17.47 16.34
CA ARG A 717 -19.63 17.60 17.06
C ARG A 717 -20.75 16.84 16.34
N GLN A 718 -20.78 16.87 15.02
CA GLN A 718 -21.73 16.14 14.18
C GLN A 718 -21.50 14.63 14.12
N GLY A 719 -20.30 14.18 14.47
CA GLY A 719 -19.96 12.77 14.49
C GLY A 719 -19.40 12.23 13.18
N GLU A 720 -19.10 13.08 12.24
CA GLU A 720 -18.47 12.76 10.96
C GLU A 720 -17.05 12.21 11.17
N LEU A 721 -16.34 12.75 12.16
CA LEU A 721 -15.09 12.21 12.65
C LEU A 721 -15.41 11.08 13.63
N GLY A 722 -14.94 9.88 13.34
CA GLY A 722 -15.19 8.66 14.13
C GLY A 722 -14.66 8.69 15.57
N GLU A 723 -14.07 9.78 16.01
CA GLU A 723 -13.36 9.96 17.27
C GLU A 723 -14.29 10.25 18.43
N LYS A 724 -13.84 9.91 19.65
CA LYS A 724 -14.59 10.17 20.90
C LYS A 724 -14.11 11.44 21.62
N ILE A 725 -12.89 11.87 21.36
CA ILE A 725 -12.24 13.02 21.98
C ILE A 725 -11.35 13.75 20.99
N ILE A 726 -11.26 15.07 21.13
CA ILE A 726 -10.27 15.90 20.46
C ILE A 726 -9.50 16.70 21.50
N ARG A 727 -8.29 17.18 21.15
CA ARG A 727 -7.52 18.12 21.97
C ARG A 727 -7.44 19.47 21.24
N TYR A 728 -7.73 20.53 21.95
CA TYR A 728 -7.61 21.91 21.46
C TYR A 728 -7.07 22.80 22.59
N ASN A 729 -6.02 23.56 22.31
CA ASN A 729 -5.30 24.37 23.29
C ASN A 729 -4.96 23.57 24.58
N ASP A 730 -4.40 22.36 24.42
CA ASP A 730 -4.06 21.41 25.47
C ASP A 730 -5.22 20.88 26.33
N ILE A 731 -6.45 21.28 26.04
CA ILE A 731 -7.66 20.81 26.72
C ILE A 731 -8.28 19.67 25.90
N VAL A 732 -8.64 18.58 26.60
CA VAL A 732 -9.30 17.43 25.97
C VAL A 732 -10.81 17.59 26.03
N TYR A 733 -11.45 17.60 24.87
CA TYR A 733 -12.90 17.76 24.74
C TYR A 733 -13.55 16.46 24.28
N LYS A 734 -14.71 16.17 24.87
CA LYS A 734 -15.67 15.17 24.37
C LYS A 734 -16.65 15.86 23.39
N ARG A 735 -17.27 15.07 22.51
CA ARG A 735 -18.17 15.53 21.45
C ARG A 735 -19.24 16.54 21.92
N LYS A 736 -19.83 16.31 23.12
CA LYS A 736 -20.85 17.20 23.67
C LYS A 736 -20.33 18.55 24.23
N ASN A 737 -19.03 18.62 24.54
CA ASN A 737 -18.45 19.74 25.29
C ASN A 737 -17.42 20.52 24.45
N VAL A 738 -17.28 20.21 23.15
CA VAL A 738 -16.37 20.94 22.27
C VAL A 738 -16.89 22.38 22.10
N PRO A 739 -16.05 23.42 22.20
CA PRO A 739 -16.45 24.82 22.24
C PRO A 739 -16.70 25.40 20.84
N VAL A 740 -17.60 24.76 20.06
CA VAL A 740 -17.95 25.18 18.68
C VAL A 740 -18.49 26.60 18.69
N ASP A 741 -19.41 26.91 19.60
CA ASP A 741 -20.12 28.20 19.63
C ASP A 741 -19.16 29.37 19.99
N GLN A 742 -18.13 29.10 20.79
CA GLN A 742 -17.07 30.09 21.08
C GLN A 742 -16.17 30.30 19.86
N GLN A 743 -15.80 29.20 19.17
CA GLN A 743 -14.96 29.27 17.97
C GLN A 743 -15.71 29.96 16.81
N GLU A 744 -17.01 29.76 16.69
CA GLU A 744 -17.87 30.47 15.75
C GLU A 744 -17.86 31.99 15.97
N GLN A 745 -17.93 32.46 17.22
CA GLN A 745 -17.80 33.88 17.54
C GLN A 745 -16.44 34.45 17.12
N VAL A 746 -15.34 33.69 17.31
CA VAL A 746 -14.01 34.09 16.85
C VAL A 746 -13.95 34.20 15.34
N VAL A 747 -14.47 33.20 14.63
CA VAL A 747 -14.55 33.19 13.16
C VAL A 747 -15.37 34.37 12.66
N ASN A 748 -16.53 34.64 13.24
CA ASN A 748 -17.40 35.79 12.85
C ASN A 748 -16.71 37.13 13.06
N LEU A 749 -15.98 37.31 14.18
CA LEU A 749 -15.23 38.53 14.45
C LEU A 749 -14.12 38.77 13.43
N LEU A 750 -13.35 37.71 13.11
CA LEU A 750 -12.27 37.76 12.13
C LEU A 750 -12.82 37.90 10.70
N SER A 751 -13.93 37.25 10.37
CA SER A 751 -14.59 37.38 9.08
C SER A 751 -14.95 38.83 8.74
N HIS A 752 -15.44 39.60 9.70
CA HIS A 752 -15.73 41.05 9.49
C HIS A 752 -14.45 41.83 9.14
N LYS A 753 -13.32 41.53 9.82
CA LYS A 753 -12.01 42.16 9.52
C LYS A 753 -11.51 41.77 8.13
N VAL A 754 -11.59 40.48 7.80
CA VAL A 754 -11.16 39.96 6.49
C VAL A 754 -12.00 40.54 5.38
N CYS A 755 -13.34 40.69 5.59
CA CYS A 755 -14.22 41.34 4.65
C CYS A 755 -13.82 42.82 4.37
N SER A 756 -13.38 43.55 5.41
CA SER A 756 -12.83 44.89 5.24
C SER A 756 -11.55 44.87 4.40
N ILE A 757 -10.66 43.91 4.67
CA ILE A 757 -9.42 43.77 3.89
C ILE A 757 -9.73 43.40 2.41
N ASP A 758 -10.65 42.47 2.16
CA ASP A 758 -11.04 42.09 0.80
C ASP A 758 -11.63 43.29 0.04
N ARG A 759 -12.35 44.13 0.73
CA ARG A 759 -12.86 45.38 0.17
C ARG A 759 -11.75 46.39 -0.12
N GLU A 760 -10.74 46.53 0.75
CA GLU A 760 -9.57 47.35 0.52
C GLU A 760 -8.79 46.88 -0.71
N VAL A 761 -8.62 45.55 -0.89
CA VAL A 761 -7.98 44.96 -2.09
C VAL A 761 -8.81 45.29 -3.34
N PHE A 762 -10.14 45.20 -3.27
CA PHE A 762 -11.01 45.59 -4.39
C PHE A 762 -10.87 47.08 -4.74
N GLU A 763 -10.91 47.99 -3.74
CA GLU A 763 -10.79 49.45 -3.95
C GLU A 763 -9.42 49.79 -4.53
N PHE A 764 -8.37 49.10 -4.11
CA PHE A 764 -7.00 49.25 -4.64
C PHE A 764 -6.92 48.77 -6.11
N ALA A 765 -7.50 47.59 -6.42
CA ALA A 765 -7.52 47.07 -7.76
C ALA A 765 -8.28 48.01 -8.73
N ILE A 766 -9.43 48.59 -8.30
CA ILE A 766 -10.18 49.61 -9.04
C ILE A 766 -9.33 50.88 -9.29
N ALA A 767 -8.53 51.31 -8.32
CA ALA A 767 -7.62 52.44 -8.48
C ALA A 767 -6.45 52.17 -9.49
N CYS A 768 -6.00 50.94 -9.58
CA CYS A 768 -4.95 50.49 -10.51
C CYS A 768 -5.49 50.25 -11.94
N ALA A 769 -6.80 49.96 -12.08
CA ALA A 769 -7.37 49.53 -13.35
C ALA A 769 -7.57 50.69 -14.33
N SER A 770 -7.16 50.50 -15.58
CA SER A 770 -7.54 51.36 -16.71
C SER A 770 -9.00 51.14 -17.14
N ASP A 771 -9.46 49.87 -17.09
CA ASP A 771 -10.86 49.49 -17.29
C ASP A 771 -11.41 48.93 -15.97
N LYS A 772 -12.18 49.73 -15.28
CA LYS A 772 -12.77 49.38 -13.98
C LYS A 772 -13.87 48.32 -14.08
N SER A 773 -14.53 48.21 -15.24
CA SER A 773 -15.60 47.26 -15.48
C SER A 773 -15.05 45.82 -15.43
N LEU A 774 -13.82 45.62 -15.88
CA LEU A 774 -13.15 44.34 -15.86
C LEU A 774 -12.92 43.80 -14.42
N ILE A 775 -12.55 44.70 -13.50
CA ILE A 775 -12.36 44.32 -12.08
C ILE A 775 -13.69 44.00 -11.42
N ILE A 776 -14.75 44.78 -11.70
CA ILE A 776 -16.10 44.49 -11.18
C ILE A 776 -16.58 43.12 -11.66
N GLN A 777 -16.40 42.83 -12.96
CA GLN A 777 -16.75 41.53 -13.54
C GLN A 777 -15.93 40.39 -12.92
N ALA A 778 -14.66 40.62 -12.69
CA ALA A 778 -13.77 39.61 -12.07
C ALA A 778 -14.24 39.26 -10.66
N TYR A 779 -14.58 40.23 -9.83
CA TYR A 779 -15.12 39.97 -8.47
C TYR A 779 -16.51 39.34 -8.52
N ASP A 780 -17.37 39.76 -9.43
CA ASP A 780 -18.67 39.12 -9.62
C ASP A 780 -18.57 37.67 -10.01
N ASN A 781 -17.64 37.33 -10.91
CA ASN A 781 -17.34 35.96 -11.29
C ASN A 781 -16.78 35.13 -10.12
N ILE A 782 -15.93 35.70 -9.24
CA ILE A 782 -15.42 35.03 -8.06
C ILE A 782 -16.55 34.65 -7.10
N PHE A 783 -17.41 35.63 -6.74
CA PHE A 783 -18.51 35.38 -5.82
C PHE A 783 -19.55 34.45 -6.41
N TYR A 784 -19.85 34.58 -7.71
CA TYR A 784 -20.74 33.69 -8.43
C TYR A 784 -20.17 32.25 -8.40
N SER A 785 -18.87 32.05 -8.69
CA SER A 785 -18.23 30.75 -8.65
C SER A 785 -18.34 30.12 -7.26
N GLN A 786 -18.00 30.87 -6.21
CA GLN A 786 -18.07 30.39 -4.82
C GLN A 786 -19.48 29.96 -4.46
N PHE A 787 -20.51 30.77 -4.83
CA PHE A 787 -21.92 30.45 -4.59
C PHE A 787 -22.35 29.17 -5.32
N ILE A 788 -21.94 28.98 -6.58
CA ILE A 788 -22.30 27.78 -7.34
C ILE A 788 -21.57 26.54 -6.80
N ILE A 789 -20.28 26.66 -6.46
CA ILE A 789 -19.51 25.57 -5.86
C ILE A 789 -20.16 25.11 -4.55
N GLU A 790 -20.60 26.06 -3.69
CA GLU A 790 -21.28 25.73 -2.44
C GLU A 790 -22.59 24.99 -2.70
N LYS A 791 -23.41 25.47 -3.64
CA LYS A 791 -24.64 24.78 -4.06
C LYS A 791 -24.38 23.36 -4.59
N ILE A 792 -23.36 23.17 -5.43
CA ILE A 792 -23.02 21.86 -5.96
C ILE A 792 -22.61 20.94 -4.80
N LYS A 793 -21.74 21.42 -3.89
CA LYS A 793 -21.27 20.67 -2.73
C LYS A 793 -22.41 20.30 -1.77
N GLU A 794 -23.37 21.20 -1.55
CA GLU A 794 -24.52 20.92 -0.67
C GLU A 794 -25.54 19.97 -1.29
N ASN A 795 -25.86 20.13 -2.56
CA ASN A 795 -26.96 19.42 -3.21
C ASN A 795 -26.54 18.08 -3.84
N LEU A 796 -25.33 18.00 -4.41
CA LEU A 796 -24.90 16.81 -5.17
C LEU A 796 -24.00 15.88 -4.36
N PHE A 797 -23.06 16.39 -3.57
CA PHE A 797 -22.05 15.55 -2.91
C PHE A 797 -22.59 14.59 -1.84
N PRO A 798 -23.54 14.95 -0.97
CA PRO A 798 -24.12 14.02 0.00
C PRO A 798 -24.79 12.83 -0.68
N ASN A 799 -25.57 13.09 -1.73
CA ASN A 799 -26.24 12.05 -2.50
C ASN A 799 -25.24 11.18 -3.27
N ARG A 800 -24.19 11.77 -3.85
CA ARG A 800 -23.10 11.08 -4.52
C ARG A 800 -22.44 10.02 -3.63
N ASN A 801 -22.03 10.44 -2.44
CA ASN A 801 -21.33 9.56 -1.50
C ASN A 801 -22.20 8.39 -1.03
N VAL A 802 -23.48 8.64 -0.80
CA VAL A 802 -24.45 7.59 -0.43
C VAL A 802 -24.63 6.60 -1.58
N LEU A 803 -24.87 7.10 -2.80
CA LEU A 803 -25.09 6.28 -3.98
C LEU A 803 -23.86 5.47 -4.37
N TYR A 804 -22.66 6.05 -4.30
CA TYR A 804 -21.42 5.35 -4.56
C TYR A 804 -21.19 4.20 -3.57
N ASN A 805 -21.40 4.46 -2.27
CA ASN A 805 -21.29 3.44 -1.24
C ASN A 805 -22.34 2.31 -1.40
N GLU A 806 -23.53 2.63 -1.85
CA GLU A 806 -24.57 1.65 -2.16
C GLU A 806 -24.23 0.84 -3.40
N LEU A 807 -23.78 1.50 -4.48
CA LEU A 807 -23.32 0.83 -5.70
C LEU A 807 -22.20 -0.19 -5.42
N CYS A 808 -21.26 0.17 -4.55
CA CYS A 808 -20.21 -0.77 -4.10
C CYS A 808 -20.74 -1.95 -3.26
N ARG A 809 -21.93 -1.83 -2.68
CA ARG A 809 -22.55 -2.86 -1.81
C ARG A 809 -23.59 -3.69 -2.53
N VAL A 810 -24.27 -3.13 -3.52
CA VAL A 810 -25.33 -3.84 -4.25
C VAL A 810 -24.70 -4.97 -5.07
N THR A 811 -24.99 -6.17 -4.64
CA THR A 811 -24.85 -7.35 -5.47
C THR A 811 -26.11 -7.47 -6.30
N THR A 812 -26.00 -7.88 -7.58
CA THR A 812 -27.06 -8.04 -8.58
C THR A 812 -28.23 -8.95 -8.16
N ARG A 813 -28.45 -9.22 -6.87
CA ARG A 813 -29.29 -10.29 -6.34
C ARG A 813 -30.70 -9.89 -5.99
N ASP A 814 -30.91 -8.65 -5.56
CA ASP A 814 -32.26 -8.18 -5.23
C ASP A 814 -32.72 -7.22 -6.31
N LYS A 815 -33.63 -7.72 -7.17
CA LYS A 815 -34.20 -6.92 -8.26
C LYS A 815 -34.89 -5.66 -7.73
N ASN A 816 -35.42 -5.69 -6.51
CA ASN A 816 -36.08 -4.54 -5.90
C ASN A 816 -35.04 -3.51 -5.40
N GLU A 817 -33.96 -3.99 -4.81
CA GLU A 817 -32.85 -3.16 -4.33
C GLU A 817 -32.12 -2.52 -5.53
N PHE A 818 -31.87 -3.30 -6.58
CA PHE A 818 -31.30 -2.80 -7.84
C PHE A 818 -32.22 -1.75 -8.50
N ASN A 819 -33.50 -2.02 -8.63
CA ASN A 819 -34.47 -1.06 -9.22
C ASN A 819 -34.61 0.21 -8.36
N SER A 820 -34.45 0.11 -7.04
CA SER A 820 -34.44 1.26 -6.13
C SER A 820 -33.20 2.12 -6.34
N LEU A 821 -32.02 1.49 -6.39
CA LEU A 821 -30.75 2.16 -6.65
C LEU A 821 -30.75 2.83 -8.02
N GLN A 822 -31.26 2.14 -9.04
CA GLN A 822 -31.42 2.62 -10.39
C GLN A 822 -32.26 3.92 -10.47
N ARG A 823 -33.44 3.93 -9.82
CA ARG A 823 -34.28 5.13 -9.76
C ARG A 823 -33.57 6.29 -9.08
N ARG A 824 -32.77 6.01 -8.05
CA ARG A 824 -32.02 7.04 -7.35
C ARG A 824 -30.83 7.55 -8.17
N LEU A 825 -30.15 6.69 -8.94
CA LEU A 825 -29.12 7.11 -9.90
C LEU A 825 -29.71 8.00 -11.01
N ILE A 826 -30.89 7.63 -11.55
CA ILE A 826 -31.60 8.49 -12.52
C ILE A 826 -31.96 9.85 -11.88
N GLY A 827 -32.51 9.85 -10.67
CA GLY A 827 -32.80 11.08 -9.94
C GLY A 827 -31.56 11.94 -9.71
N TYR A 828 -30.44 11.31 -9.41
CA TYR A 828 -29.15 11.99 -9.23
C TYR A 828 -28.58 12.53 -10.55
N LYS A 829 -28.65 11.75 -11.65
CA LYS A 829 -28.30 12.24 -13.00
C LYS A 829 -29.17 13.45 -13.40
N ASN A 830 -30.47 13.42 -13.10
CA ASN A 830 -31.35 14.54 -13.37
C ASN A 830 -30.99 15.80 -12.58
N ALA A 831 -30.58 15.66 -11.32
CA ALA A 831 -30.09 16.79 -10.52
C ALA A 831 -28.77 17.37 -11.09
N ILE A 832 -27.90 16.54 -11.65
CA ILE A 832 -26.70 17.00 -12.36
C ILE A 832 -27.08 17.70 -13.65
N LYS A 833 -28.02 17.15 -14.44
CA LYS A 833 -28.55 17.78 -15.66
C LYS A 833 -29.14 19.17 -15.36
N GLU A 834 -29.91 19.30 -14.29
CA GLU A 834 -30.41 20.58 -13.83
C GLU A 834 -29.31 21.57 -13.48
N ALA A 835 -28.27 21.12 -12.78
CA ALA A 835 -27.11 21.96 -12.46
C ALA A 835 -26.36 22.43 -13.72
N ILE A 836 -26.20 21.56 -14.74
CA ILE A 836 -25.57 21.91 -16.03
C ILE A 836 -26.45 22.92 -16.80
N THR A 837 -27.74 22.75 -16.82
CA THR A 837 -28.67 23.65 -17.55
C THR A 837 -28.76 25.05 -16.95
N GLN A 838 -28.37 25.19 -15.66
CA GLN A 838 -28.32 26.50 -14.98
C GLN A 838 -26.99 27.23 -15.21
N ILE A 839 -26.06 26.66 -15.99
CA ILE A 839 -24.73 27.26 -16.26
C ILE A 839 -24.92 28.53 -17.13
N GLU A 840 -24.38 29.65 -16.66
CA GLU A 840 -24.19 30.85 -17.47
C GLU A 840 -22.96 30.71 -18.35
N LEU A 841 -23.08 30.05 -19.51
CA LEU A 841 -21.97 29.66 -20.38
C LEU A 841 -21.08 30.85 -20.75
N GLU A 842 -21.65 32.06 -20.94
CA GLU A 842 -20.86 33.24 -21.26
C GLU A 842 -19.81 33.60 -20.23
N ARG A 843 -20.08 33.35 -18.94
CA ARG A 843 -19.11 33.57 -17.87
C ARG A 843 -17.93 32.58 -17.92
N LEU A 844 -18.18 31.38 -18.43
CA LEU A 844 -17.24 30.30 -18.49
C LEU A 844 -16.33 30.28 -19.73
N TYR A 845 -16.65 31.12 -20.75
CA TYR A 845 -15.84 31.19 -21.98
C TYR A 845 -14.31 31.34 -21.74
N PRO A 846 -13.85 32.06 -20.72
CA PRO A 846 -12.42 32.14 -20.48
C PRO A 846 -11.74 30.83 -20.06
N VAL A 847 -12.48 29.88 -19.49
CA VAL A 847 -11.93 28.70 -18.81
C VAL A 847 -12.45 27.36 -19.35
N ILE A 848 -13.54 27.36 -20.12
CA ILE A 848 -14.17 26.14 -20.61
C ILE A 848 -13.50 25.62 -21.89
N HIS A 849 -13.19 24.33 -21.93
CA HIS A 849 -12.70 23.62 -23.12
C HIS A 849 -13.87 23.12 -23.98
N VAL A 850 -13.73 23.20 -25.31
CA VAL A 850 -14.76 22.70 -26.26
C VAL A 850 -15.07 21.22 -26.01
N ASP A 851 -14.06 20.40 -25.80
CA ASP A 851 -14.26 18.95 -25.55
C ASP A 851 -14.97 18.69 -24.22
N MET A 852 -14.74 19.56 -23.22
CA MET A 852 -15.43 19.46 -21.93
C MET A 852 -16.88 19.85 -22.06
N TRP A 853 -17.17 20.95 -22.77
CA TRP A 853 -18.53 21.38 -23.06
C TRP A 853 -19.29 20.35 -23.87
N LYS A 854 -18.67 19.78 -24.90
CA LYS A 854 -19.25 18.71 -25.70
C LYS A 854 -19.60 17.49 -24.85
N ARG A 855 -18.71 17.04 -23.98
CA ARG A 855 -19.00 15.94 -23.05
C ARG A 855 -20.17 16.28 -22.11
N MET A 856 -20.29 17.54 -21.65
CA MET A 856 -21.42 17.97 -20.83
C MET A 856 -22.73 17.96 -21.63
N GLN A 857 -22.71 18.35 -22.91
CA GLN A 857 -23.85 18.25 -23.80
C GLN A 857 -24.23 16.80 -24.09
N ASP A 858 -23.26 15.96 -24.44
CA ASP A 858 -23.48 14.52 -24.62
C ASP A 858 -24.12 13.90 -23.36
N PHE A 859 -23.64 14.29 -22.16
CA PHE A 859 -24.24 13.87 -20.89
C PHE A 859 -25.67 14.34 -20.68
N LEU A 860 -26.04 15.53 -21.22
CA LEU A 860 -27.43 16.03 -21.19
C LEU A 860 -28.35 15.24 -22.13
N ASP A 861 -27.85 14.87 -23.30
CA ASP A 861 -28.65 14.21 -24.36
C ASP A 861 -28.79 12.69 -24.11
N GLU A 862 -27.82 12.08 -23.45
CA GLU A 862 -27.87 10.64 -23.13
C GLU A 862 -28.82 10.35 -21.97
N ASP A 863 -29.82 9.53 -22.21
CA ASP A 863 -30.58 8.88 -21.15
C ASP A 863 -29.82 7.67 -20.63
N LEU A 864 -29.82 7.45 -19.31
CA LEU A 864 -29.33 6.22 -18.71
C LEU A 864 -30.12 5.04 -19.32
N LEU A 865 -29.53 4.41 -20.33
CA LEU A 865 -30.13 3.22 -20.99
C LEU A 865 -29.94 2.02 -20.06
N LEU A 866 -31.03 1.62 -19.47
CA LEU A 866 -31.14 0.53 -18.53
C LEU A 866 -31.74 -0.68 -19.22
N ASP A 867 -30.95 -1.28 -20.11
CA ASP A 867 -31.33 -2.55 -20.72
C ASP A 867 -30.86 -3.70 -19.81
N GLY A 868 -31.81 -4.28 -19.11
CA GLY A 868 -31.53 -5.40 -18.22
C GLY A 868 -30.86 -5.02 -16.89
N MET A 869 -30.12 -5.92 -16.28
CA MET A 869 -29.46 -5.73 -14.97
C MET A 869 -28.00 -5.22 -15.07
N SER A 870 -27.62 -4.52 -16.13
CA SER A 870 -26.26 -3.99 -16.31
C SER A 870 -26.31 -2.51 -16.65
N ILE A 871 -25.51 -1.72 -15.91
CA ILE A 871 -25.19 -0.33 -16.24
C ILE A 871 -23.76 -0.35 -16.77
N SER A 872 -23.45 0.36 -17.85
CA SER A 872 -22.09 0.41 -18.35
C SER A 872 -21.16 1.07 -17.31
N SER A 873 -19.92 0.61 -17.21
CA SER A 873 -18.95 1.17 -16.28
C SER A 873 -18.60 2.62 -16.63
N GLU A 874 -18.72 2.99 -17.90
CA GLU A 874 -18.44 4.32 -18.43
C GLU A 874 -19.52 5.31 -18.00
N GLU A 875 -20.81 4.99 -18.19
CA GLU A 875 -21.93 5.82 -17.73
C GLU A 875 -21.94 6.06 -16.22
N ILE A 876 -21.55 5.04 -15.44
CA ILE A 876 -21.40 5.21 -13.98
C ILE A 876 -20.28 6.19 -13.67
N THR A 877 -19.14 6.05 -14.35
CA THR A 877 -17.98 6.92 -14.12
C THR A 877 -18.35 8.38 -14.39
N ASP A 878 -19.08 8.64 -15.47
CA ASP A 878 -19.50 10.00 -15.83
C ASP A 878 -20.48 10.60 -14.81
N VAL A 879 -21.46 9.85 -14.34
CA VAL A 879 -22.41 10.32 -13.31
C VAL A 879 -21.72 10.74 -12.02
N PHE A 880 -20.59 10.09 -11.67
CA PHE A 880 -19.85 10.43 -10.46
C PHE A 880 -18.73 11.46 -10.66
N SER A 881 -18.22 11.61 -11.90
CA SER A 881 -17.13 12.56 -12.20
C SER A 881 -17.61 13.95 -12.62
N VAL A 882 -18.76 14.07 -13.25
CA VAL A 882 -19.31 15.36 -13.73
C VAL A 882 -19.47 16.41 -12.60
N PRO A 883 -19.95 16.07 -11.39
CA PRO A 883 -19.99 17.05 -10.30
C PRO A 883 -18.64 17.62 -9.90
N ASP A 884 -17.57 16.79 -9.92
CA ASP A 884 -16.22 17.28 -9.66
C ASP A 884 -15.73 18.19 -10.79
N GLN A 885 -15.97 17.80 -12.04
CA GLN A 885 -15.65 18.63 -13.22
C GLN A 885 -16.36 19.99 -13.20
N LEU A 886 -17.61 20.04 -12.71
CA LEU A 886 -18.31 21.30 -12.53
C LEU A 886 -17.66 22.18 -11.45
N VAL A 887 -17.26 21.59 -10.32
CA VAL A 887 -16.54 22.31 -9.28
C VAL A 887 -15.22 22.84 -9.82
N ASP A 888 -14.43 22.00 -10.49
CA ASP A 888 -13.15 22.38 -11.10
C ASP A 888 -13.32 23.55 -12.10
N LEU A 889 -14.38 23.53 -12.89
CA LEU A 889 -14.66 24.58 -13.86
C LEU A 889 -14.90 25.94 -13.18
N TYR A 890 -15.69 25.97 -12.11
CA TYR A 890 -15.95 27.20 -11.35
C TYR A 890 -14.75 27.62 -10.49
N GLU A 891 -13.97 26.69 -9.98
CA GLU A 891 -12.69 26.99 -9.33
C GLU A 891 -11.70 27.64 -10.32
N ASN A 892 -11.66 27.14 -11.56
CA ASN A 892 -10.87 27.75 -12.63
C ASN A 892 -11.38 29.15 -13.00
N LEU A 893 -12.68 29.39 -13.05
CA LEU A 893 -13.24 30.72 -13.29
C LEU A 893 -12.87 31.71 -12.17
N ALA A 894 -12.99 31.28 -10.93
CA ALA A 894 -12.59 32.08 -9.76
C ALA A 894 -11.08 32.39 -9.79
N TYR A 895 -10.26 31.40 -10.11
CA TYR A 895 -8.81 31.58 -10.24
C TYR A 895 -8.43 32.53 -11.37
N TYR A 896 -9.01 32.34 -12.56
CA TYR A 896 -8.81 33.25 -13.71
C TYR A 896 -9.18 34.69 -13.35
N SER A 897 -10.32 34.89 -12.70
CA SER A 897 -10.79 36.20 -12.27
C SER A 897 -9.85 36.86 -11.26
N LYS A 898 -9.33 36.10 -10.30
CA LYS A 898 -8.28 36.54 -9.37
C LYS A 898 -6.99 36.90 -10.08
N LYS A 899 -6.65 36.18 -11.15
CA LYS A 899 -5.46 36.48 -11.96
C LYS A 899 -5.60 37.79 -12.72
N VAL A 900 -6.78 38.07 -13.27
CA VAL A 900 -7.09 39.38 -13.89
C VAL A 900 -6.89 40.51 -12.89
N ILE A 901 -7.33 40.33 -11.64
CA ILE A 901 -7.14 41.30 -10.57
C ILE A 901 -5.63 41.51 -10.28
N SER A 902 -4.91 40.42 -10.10
CA SER A 902 -3.48 40.43 -9.82
C SER A 902 -2.67 41.11 -10.92
N ASP A 903 -2.89 40.76 -12.18
CA ASP A 903 -2.20 41.32 -13.33
C ASP A 903 -2.51 42.82 -13.50
N THR A 904 -3.74 43.23 -13.21
CA THR A 904 -4.12 44.64 -13.21
C THR A 904 -3.37 45.44 -12.14
N ILE A 905 -3.26 44.89 -10.93
CA ILE A 905 -2.50 45.51 -9.82
C ILE A 905 -1.02 45.65 -10.19
N ASP A 906 -0.43 44.67 -10.87
CA ASP A 906 0.96 44.67 -11.33
C ASP A 906 1.20 45.58 -12.58
N GLY A 907 0.16 46.20 -13.11
CA GLY A 907 0.23 47.00 -14.34
C GLY A 907 0.52 46.16 -15.60
N LYS A 908 0.31 44.85 -15.54
CA LYS A 908 0.38 43.95 -16.69
C LYS A 908 -0.93 44.02 -17.48
N SER A 909 -0.84 43.81 -18.79
CA SER A 909 -2.07 43.62 -19.57
C SER A 909 -2.75 42.35 -19.07
N PRO A 910 -3.97 42.44 -18.53
CA PRO A 910 -4.68 41.25 -18.09
C PRO A 910 -4.68 40.22 -19.23
N LEU A 911 -4.49 38.96 -18.89
CA LEU A 911 -4.58 37.83 -19.83
C LEU A 911 -5.95 37.85 -20.53
N MET A 912 -6.11 38.73 -21.52
CA MET A 912 -7.37 38.95 -22.27
C MET A 912 -7.76 37.72 -23.10
N ALA A 913 -6.98 36.68 -23.10
CA ALA A 913 -7.29 35.58 -23.99
C ALA A 913 -6.63 34.30 -23.57
N TRP A 914 -7.06 33.72 -22.48
CA TRP A 914 -6.83 32.29 -22.38
C TRP A 914 -7.56 31.56 -23.50
N ASN A 915 -8.66 32.12 -24.06
CA ASN A 915 -9.32 31.50 -25.19
C ASN A 915 -10.34 32.34 -25.93
N ASN A 916 -9.98 33.55 -26.42
CA ASN A 916 -10.79 34.19 -27.46
C ASN A 916 -10.97 33.28 -28.71
N SER A 917 -9.97 32.39 -28.99
CA SER A 917 -10.10 31.40 -30.05
C SER A 917 -11.06 30.24 -29.71
N MET A 918 -11.31 29.91 -28.45
CA MET A 918 -12.22 28.85 -28.03
C MET A 918 -13.64 29.36 -27.86
N ALA A 919 -13.85 30.54 -27.28
CA ALA A 919 -15.15 31.20 -27.24
C ALA A 919 -15.73 31.40 -28.67
N LEU A 920 -14.87 31.80 -29.62
CA LEU A 920 -15.24 31.88 -31.04
C LEU A 920 -15.51 30.52 -31.70
N LYS A 921 -14.90 29.44 -31.25
CA LYS A 921 -15.20 28.08 -31.76
C LYS A 921 -16.50 27.54 -31.19
N ILE A 922 -16.76 27.69 -29.89
CA ILE A 922 -18.02 27.30 -29.26
C ILE A 922 -19.20 28.06 -29.90
N GLN A 923 -19.10 29.40 -30.06
CA GLN A 923 -20.10 30.21 -30.74
C GLN A 923 -20.30 29.79 -32.20
N LYS A 924 -19.26 29.39 -32.93
CA LYS A 924 -19.39 28.93 -34.32
C LYS A 924 -20.01 27.55 -34.43
N GLU A 925 -19.80 26.68 -33.44
CA GLU A 925 -20.41 25.35 -33.40
C GLU A 925 -21.89 25.44 -32.97
N GLU A 926 -22.23 26.28 -31.99
CA GLU A 926 -23.62 26.55 -31.63
C GLU A 926 -24.45 27.26 -32.72
N THR A 927 -23.83 28.07 -33.57
CA THR A 927 -24.51 28.68 -34.72
C THR A 927 -24.66 27.78 -35.94
N ASN A 928 -23.96 26.64 -35.97
CA ASN A 928 -23.98 25.62 -37.01
C ASN A 928 -24.73 24.33 -36.62
N SER A 929 -25.15 24.20 -35.36
CA SER A 929 -26.03 23.15 -34.85
C SER A 929 -27.47 23.67 -34.78
#